data_b1748b272e5d41b5d76afdc8d9d516e9
#
_entry.id   b1748b272e5d41b5d76afdc8d9d516e9
#
_cell.length_a   1.000
_cell.length_b   1.000
_cell.length_c   1.000
_cell.angle_alpha   90.00
_cell.angle_beta   90.00
_cell.angle_gamma   90.00
#
_symmetry.space_group_name_H-M   'P 1'
#
loop_
_entity.id
_entity.type
_entity.pdbx_description
1 polymer ?
#
loop_
_entity_poly.entity_id
_entity_poly.type
_entity_poly.pdbx_seq_one_letter_code
_entity_poly.pdbx_strand_id
1 'polypeptide(L)'
;MKRTFICPMNSFSVATAAVLLFFLAANARAQEMTFAETEHDFGRIDEQEGDVYHDFRFVNTGSEPLVIKQVITGCGCTSAKWKDKPCKPGEKGVIRITYHPEGRKAEAISIPTEVFTNLKEPVTLTVTGKVKLAHHPYVNHFDPDKGKKAAYKPTQPKDDYELVLQRVRQRLYESTPVETLNKNATSLMKLMTPDGKWPQIDYKCFFRTNWEPQEHLNRVRRMLTAYTCPESDLYGNQVLYRAINRALLTWDEYKPTSYNWWYNDISVPKMMADILALHEAAPVKMSPAIIQGLMEMMAKSDPRKWTGANKQDIAMHHMIRGCVLKNDSIVRTNVGEFFQPVCITRFEGIREDLSYQQHGNQLYIGGYGTVFVNNIALVAPLFAGTRYAMSETQTRLFSEFVRGTYLNVFRSRYMDFSVCGRSVSRKNILDFGDYADLFKKMKQLDPAHAEEYDAAARRFAAKEASYGRNNRNKLYELSDYMLHNRKRYDFSVRAVSTRTCRSERGNGENLLGTYLSEGATNIRITGDEYLNIFGVWEWDKIPGTTAPTGETENRNEWGVKGVADFVGGVSDGMYGVMAYAMNDYDTRANKGWFMFDNEIVCLGSGITGGAGHEVNTSVNQCHLVGDVYALANGQLSKIAAGSPVNTSYQGWIWHNKVGYYFPDSTTVHLKHGNQSGKWSRINFNQSGETETLPVFNLWMSHGSNPQQGRYAYILLPGIASPASLKAYDTNAVRIESHTAELQAVTHVKSGITQAIFFAPGELDCGDYAIKAEKPCVIMLKRNGTDAPDVRVSDPTREAVFEVGKEVKVTKTAQ
;
A
#
# COMPACT_ATOMS: atom_id res chain seq x y z
N MET A 1 -2.28 -63.62 -54.27
CA MET A 1 -1.84 -64.99 -54.01
C MET A 1 -1.08 -65.07 -52.71
N LYS A 2 -1.66 -65.76 -51.75
CA LYS A 2 -1.07 -66.72 -50.79
C LYS A 2 0.17 -66.19 -50.04
N ARG A 3 0.38 -66.30 -48.75
CA ARG A 3 -0.16 -67.19 -47.70
C ARG A 3 0.22 -66.69 -46.31
N THR A 4 -0.72 -66.89 -45.42
CA THR A 4 -0.64 -66.91 -43.96
C THR A 4 0.45 -67.79 -43.42
N PHE A 5 1.09 -67.33 -42.34
CA PHE A 5 1.66 -68.25 -41.28
C PHE A 5 1.38 -67.67 -39.90
N ILE A 6 0.61 -68.43 -39.15
CA ILE A 6 0.32 -68.25 -37.71
C ILE A 6 1.34 -69.11 -36.95
N CYS A 7 1.95 -68.58 -35.91
CA CYS A 7 2.59 -69.36 -34.86
C CYS A 7 2.50 -68.62 -33.51
N PRO A 8 2.39 -69.31 -32.39
CA PRO A 8 1.61 -68.86 -31.24
C PRO A 8 2.40 -68.00 -30.27
N MET A 9 1.68 -67.02 -29.67
CA MET A 9 2.16 -66.17 -28.60
C MET A 9 2.32 -66.98 -27.30
N ASN A 10 3.53 -67.01 -26.77
CA ASN A 10 3.81 -67.36 -25.39
C ASN A 10 3.46 -66.19 -24.46
N SER A 11 2.70 -66.50 -23.46
CA SER A 11 2.12 -65.64 -22.41
C SER A 11 3.15 -65.16 -21.38
N PHE A 12 4.16 -64.34 -21.81
CA PHE A 12 5.14 -63.76 -20.87
C PHE A 12 5.53 -62.33 -21.14
N SER A 13 4.71 -61.52 -21.78
CA SER A 13 5.04 -60.11 -22.11
C SER A 13 4.08 -59.05 -21.61
N VAL A 14 3.02 -59.36 -20.91
CA VAL A 14 2.03 -58.36 -20.48
C VAL A 14 2.31 -57.82 -19.07
N ALA A 15 3.01 -58.58 -18.24
CA ALA A 15 3.34 -58.12 -16.87
C ALA A 15 4.55 -57.16 -16.83
N THR A 16 5.46 -57.23 -17.80
CA THR A 16 6.64 -56.36 -17.80
C THR A 16 6.39 -55.01 -18.48
N ALA A 17 5.41 -54.93 -19.40
CA ALA A 17 5.01 -53.68 -20.03
C ALA A 17 4.15 -52.80 -19.10
N ALA A 18 3.32 -53.44 -18.21
CA ALA A 18 2.53 -52.70 -17.21
C ALA A 18 3.42 -52.12 -16.09
N VAL A 19 4.51 -52.80 -15.74
CA VAL A 19 5.45 -52.29 -14.72
C VAL A 19 6.34 -51.19 -15.28
N LEU A 20 6.72 -51.23 -16.58
CA LEU A 20 7.45 -50.12 -17.20
C LEU A 20 6.58 -48.88 -17.52
N LEU A 21 5.29 -49.06 -17.75
CA LEU A 21 4.34 -47.92 -17.89
C LEU A 21 4.00 -47.30 -16.54
N PHE A 22 4.12 -48.04 -15.41
CA PHE A 22 3.98 -47.46 -14.08
C PHE A 22 5.24 -46.73 -13.60
N PHE A 23 6.42 -47.00 -14.14
CA PHE A 23 7.68 -46.28 -13.83
C PHE A 23 7.95 -45.09 -14.72
N LEU A 24 7.22 -44.86 -15.80
CA LEU A 24 7.38 -43.71 -16.70
C LEU A 24 6.33 -42.61 -16.44
N ALA A 25 5.39 -42.83 -15.50
CA ALA A 25 4.44 -41.79 -15.07
C ALA A 25 4.82 -41.12 -13.72
N ALA A 26 5.92 -41.51 -13.12
CA ALA A 26 6.46 -40.84 -11.94
C ALA A 26 7.36 -39.66 -12.32
N ASN A 27 6.87 -38.70 -13.08
CA ASN A 27 7.29 -37.34 -12.93
C ASN A 27 6.69 -36.87 -11.58
N ALA A 28 7.41 -37.13 -10.50
CA ALA A 28 7.08 -36.71 -9.17
C ALA A 28 6.94 -35.19 -9.18
N ARG A 29 5.71 -34.67 -9.20
CA ARG A 29 5.46 -33.30 -8.83
C ARG A 29 5.87 -33.18 -7.37
N ALA A 30 6.72 -32.21 -7.06
CA ALA A 30 7.27 -32.04 -5.71
C ALA A 30 6.16 -31.94 -4.64
N GLN A 31 5.00 -31.43 -5.04
CA GLN A 31 3.83 -31.29 -4.17
C GLN A 31 2.55 -31.46 -5.00
N GLU A 32 1.56 -32.15 -4.46
CA GLU A 32 0.25 -32.34 -5.07
C GLU A 32 -0.81 -32.61 -4.00
N MET A 33 -1.98 -31.98 -4.16
CA MET A 33 -3.11 -32.11 -3.24
C MET A 33 -4.31 -32.67 -3.99
N THR A 34 -4.70 -33.87 -3.66
CA THR A 34 -5.83 -34.53 -4.32
C THR A 34 -6.99 -34.70 -3.35
N PHE A 35 -8.13 -34.10 -3.70
CA PHE A 35 -9.38 -34.23 -2.95
C PHE A 35 -10.22 -35.40 -3.45
N ALA A 36 -10.97 -36.01 -2.54
CA ALA A 36 -11.99 -37.00 -2.90
C ALA A 36 -13.17 -36.35 -3.64
N GLU A 37 -13.49 -35.10 -3.27
CA GLU A 37 -14.49 -34.25 -3.89
C GLU A 37 -14.12 -32.81 -3.63
N THR A 38 -14.44 -31.90 -4.57
CA THR A 38 -14.21 -30.45 -4.43
C THR A 38 -15.49 -29.65 -4.33
N GLU A 39 -16.64 -30.32 -4.47
CA GLU A 39 -17.96 -29.69 -4.35
C GLU A 39 -18.83 -30.53 -3.43
N HIS A 40 -19.62 -29.89 -2.61
CA HIS A 40 -20.59 -30.53 -1.73
C HIS A 40 -21.91 -29.77 -1.71
N ASP A 41 -23.02 -30.47 -1.90
CA ASP A 41 -24.36 -29.91 -1.77
C ASP A 41 -24.99 -30.33 -0.44
N PHE A 42 -25.21 -29.35 0.44
CA PHE A 42 -25.93 -29.57 1.71
C PHE A 42 -27.42 -29.90 1.51
N GLY A 43 -27.91 -29.78 0.26
CA GLY A 43 -29.33 -29.99 -0.03
C GLY A 43 -30.18 -28.87 0.63
N ARG A 44 -31.17 -29.28 1.40
CA ARG A 44 -32.04 -28.34 2.14
C ARG A 44 -31.48 -28.08 3.53
N ILE A 45 -31.13 -26.80 3.76
CA ILE A 45 -30.63 -26.30 5.05
C ILE A 45 -31.78 -25.60 5.75
N ASP A 46 -32.13 -25.97 6.95
CA ASP A 46 -33.10 -25.25 7.78
C ASP A 46 -32.34 -24.32 8.73
N GLU A 47 -32.58 -22.99 8.61
CA GLU A 47 -31.92 -21.98 9.44
C GLU A 47 -32.08 -22.28 10.95
N GLN A 48 -33.21 -22.89 11.37
CA GLN A 48 -33.49 -23.20 12.78
C GLN A 48 -32.68 -24.39 13.29
N GLU A 49 -32.22 -25.27 12.43
CA GLU A 49 -31.42 -26.42 12.81
C GLU A 49 -29.95 -26.10 13.07
N GLY A 50 -29.54 -24.87 12.75
CA GLY A 50 -28.20 -24.32 13.02
C GLY A 50 -27.19 -24.64 11.94
N ASP A 51 -25.93 -24.64 12.31
CA ASP A 51 -24.78 -24.76 11.39
C ASP A 51 -24.74 -26.12 10.69
N VAL A 52 -24.44 -26.10 9.37
CA VAL A 52 -24.14 -27.30 8.60
C VAL A 52 -22.68 -27.30 8.19
N TYR A 53 -22.03 -28.47 8.16
CA TYR A 53 -20.63 -28.54 7.78
C TYR A 53 -20.34 -29.74 6.90
N HIS A 54 -19.26 -29.63 6.12
CA HIS A 54 -18.71 -30.72 5.34
C HIS A 54 -17.18 -30.83 5.51
N ASP A 55 -16.69 -32.06 5.57
CA ASP A 55 -15.27 -32.40 5.71
C ASP A 55 -14.69 -32.81 4.36
N PHE A 56 -14.09 -31.84 3.65
CA PHE A 56 -13.34 -32.10 2.43
C PHE A 56 -12.04 -32.84 2.75
N ARG A 57 -11.99 -34.10 2.33
CA ARG A 57 -10.84 -35.00 2.60
C ARG A 57 -9.87 -34.97 1.45
N PHE A 58 -8.61 -34.78 1.75
CA PHE A 58 -7.54 -34.79 0.75
C PHE A 58 -6.41 -35.71 1.15
N VAL A 59 -5.56 -36.01 0.17
CA VAL A 59 -4.31 -36.77 0.34
C VAL A 59 -3.18 -35.91 -0.29
N ASN A 60 -2.06 -35.80 0.39
CA ASN A 60 -0.84 -35.32 -0.23
C ASN A 60 -0.29 -36.41 -1.15
N THR A 61 -0.54 -36.26 -2.45
CA THR A 61 -0.06 -37.21 -3.48
C THR A 61 1.30 -36.81 -4.05
N GLY A 62 1.88 -35.70 -3.61
CA GLY A 62 3.22 -35.26 -3.97
C GLY A 62 4.31 -35.97 -3.18
N SER A 63 5.55 -35.68 -3.51
CA SER A 63 6.76 -36.22 -2.86
C SER A 63 7.27 -35.38 -1.70
N GLU A 64 6.77 -34.16 -1.52
CA GLU A 64 7.18 -33.20 -0.51
C GLU A 64 6.05 -32.88 0.48
N PRO A 65 6.37 -32.40 1.69
CA PRO A 65 5.34 -31.99 2.65
C PRO A 65 4.45 -30.86 2.10
N LEU A 66 3.14 -31.06 2.18
CA LEU A 66 2.13 -30.07 1.81
C LEU A 66 1.79 -29.20 3.02
N VAL A 67 1.88 -27.88 2.85
CA VAL A 67 1.55 -26.88 3.87
C VAL A 67 0.33 -26.08 3.42
N ILE A 68 -0.76 -26.12 4.19
CA ILE A 68 -1.90 -25.22 3.97
C ILE A 68 -1.54 -23.89 4.62
N LYS A 69 -1.33 -22.87 3.81
CA LYS A 69 -0.97 -21.52 4.23
C LYS A 69 -2.17 -20.74 4.72
N GLN A 70 -3.30 -20.90 4.00
CA GLN A 70 -4.55 -20.21 4.30
C GLN A 70 -5.73 -20.90 3.61
N VAL A 71 -6.92 -20.77 4.20
CA VAL A 71 -8.19 -21.13 3.57
C VAL A 71 -9.11 -19.90 3.63
N ILE A 72 -9.56 -19.43 2.48
CA ILE A 72 -10.39 -18.22 2.35
C ILE A 72 -11.77 -18.65 1.88
N THR A 73 -12.79 -18.40 2.70
CA THR A 73 -14.18 -18.65 2.33
C THR A 73 -14.75 -17.46 1.56
N GLY A 74 -15.55 -17.73 0.55
CA GLY A 74 -16.12 -16.70 -0.34
C GLY A 74 -17.18 -15.80 0.31
N CYS A 75 -17.55 -16.06 1.56
CA CYS A 75 -18.51 -15.24 2.31
C CYS A 75 -18.26 -15.36 3.81
N GLY A 76 -18.55 -14.31 4.57
CA GLY A 76 -18.55 -14.32 6.04
C GLY A 76 -19.63 -15.25 6.67
N CYS A 77 -20.43 -15.91 5.82
CA CYS A 77 -21.41 -16.92 6.20
C CYS A 77 -20.82 -18.33 6.29
N THR A 78 -19.55 -18.49 5.97
CA THR A 78 -18.83 -19.76 6.08
C THR A 78 -17.55 -19.60 6.87
N SER A 79 -17.17 -20.65 7.56
CA SER A 79 -15.89 -20.78 8.26
C SER A 79 -15.16 -22.03 7.82
N ALA A 80 -13.82 -21.98 7.87
CA ALA A 80 -12.99 -23.14 7.54
C ALA A 80 -12.10 -23.54 8.73
N LYS A 81 -11.92 -24.85 8.92
CA LYS A 81 -11.05 -25.40 9.96
C LYS A 81 -10.18 -26.52 9.37
N TRP A 82 -8.87 -26.43 9.61
CA TRP A 82 -7.89 -27.42 9.16
C TRP A 82 -6.77 -27.59 10.19
N LYS A 83 -5.90 -28.59 9.98
CA LYS A 83 -4.69 -28.75 10.80
C LYS A 83 -3.58 -27.82 10.29
N ASP A 84 -3.00 -27.03 11.17
CA ASP A 84 -1.90 -26.10 10.88
C ASP A 84 -0.52 -26.79 10.98
N LYS A 85 -0.41 -28.01 10.44
CA LYS A 85 0.84 -28.78 10.41
C LYS A 85 1.08 -29.30 8.99
N PRO A 86 2.34 -29.37 8.54
CA PRO A 86 2.67 -29.95 7.25
C PRO A 86 2.12 -31.38 7.12
N CYS A 87 1.43 -31.66 6.03
CA CYS A 87 0.91 -32.99 5.67
C CYS A 87 1.98 -33.73 4.87
N LYS A 88 2.49 -34.84 5.40
CA LYS A 88 3.56 -35.61 4.76
C LYS A 88 3.06 -36.32 3.48
N PRO A 89 3.98 -36.69 2.55
CA PRO A 89 3.63 -37.51 1.42
C PRO A 89 2.82 -38.76 1.82
N GLY A 90 1.69 -38.97 1.15
CA GLY A 90 0.75 -40.05 1.44
C GLY A 90 -0.17 -39.84 2.66
N GLU A 91 0.07 -38.80 3.44
CA GLU A 91 -0.78 -38.48 4.60
C GLU A 91 -2.11 -37.87 4.14
N LYS A 92 -3.17 -38.20 4.91
CA LYS A 92 -4.53 -37.69 4.69
C LYS A 92 -4.79 -36.47 5.57
N GLY A 93 -5.40 -35.44 4.97
CA GLY A 93 -5.86 -34.26 5.67
C GLY A 93 -7.36 -34.03 5.49
N VAL A 94 -7.87 -33.09 6.27
CA VAL A 94 -9.29 -32.68 6.23
C VAL A 94 -9.35 -31.15 6.33
N ILE A 95 -10.17 -30.56 5.47
CA ILE A 95 -10.60 -29.17 5.59
C ILE A 95 -12.09 -29.18 5.84
N ARG A 96 -12.50 -28.74 7.03
CA ARG A 96 -13.93 -28.61 7.36
C ARG A 96 -14.39 -27.22 6.94
N ILE A 97 -15.44 -27.17 6.12
CA ILE A 97 -16.15 -25.92 5.80
C ILE A 97 -17.50 -25.98 6.51
N THR A 98 -17.79 -24.96 7.31
CA THR A 98 -19.05 -24.80 8.03
C THR A 98 -19.82 -23.63 7.44
N TYR A 99 -21.08 -23.85 7.09
CA TYR A 99 -22.00 -22.78 6.71
C TYR A 99 -22.89 -22.43 7.90
N HIS A 100 -23.02 -21.12 8.18
CA HIS A 100 -23.80 -20.56 9.28
C HIS A 100 -25.07 -19.91 8.68
N PRO A 101 -26.23 -20.58 8.68
CA PRO A 101 -27.45 -20.07 8.03
C PRO A 101 -28.14 -18.96 8.81
N GLU A 102 -27.92 -18.84 10.11
CA GLU A 102 -28.63 -17.92 11.01
C GLU A 102 -28.50 -16.46 10.58
N GLY A 103 -29.62 -15.80 10.36
CA GLY A 103 -29.70 -14.38 10.00
C GLY A 103 -29.29 -14.06 8.56
N ARG A 104 -29.20 -15.05 7.68
CA ARG A 104 -28.85 -14.85 6.27
C ARG A 104 -30.09 -14.58 5.41
N LYS A 105 -29.90 -13.89 4.28
CA LYS A 105 -31.00 -13.53 3.37
C LYS A 105 -31.07 -14.40 2.10
N ALA A 106 -30.07 -15.25 1.90
CA ALA A 106 -29.98 -16.05 0.69
C ALA A 106 -30.85 -17.32 0.78
N GLU A 107 -31.78 -17.50 -0.16
CA GLU A 107 -32.59 -18.71 -0.28
C GLU A 107 -31.81 -19.87 -0.92
N ALA A 108 -30.74 -19.58 -1.63
CA ALA A 108 -29.83 -20.58 -2.17
C ALA A 108 -28.39 -20.06 -2.05
N ILE A 109 -27.48 -20.99 -1.81
CA ILE A 109 -26.04 -20.66 -1.67
C ILE A 109 -25.22 -21.45 -2.71
N SER A 110 -24.15 -20.81 -3.18
CA SER A 110 -23.04 -21.41 -3.91
C SER A 110 -21.78 -20.64 -3.48
N ILE A 111 -21.00 -21.20 -2.57
CA ILE A 111 -19.93 -20.49 -1.88
C ILE A 111 -18.61 -21.18 -2.16
N PRO A 112 -17.74 -20.56 -2.99
CA PRO A 112 -16.39 -21.05 -3.20
C PRO A 112 -15.51 -20.77 -1.97
N THR A 113 -14.56 -21.64 -1.71
CA THR A 113 -13.55 -21.54 -0.67
C THR A 113 -12.20 -21.84 -1.31
N GLU A 114 -11.28 -20.92 -1.27
CA GLU A 114 -9.93 -21.08 -1.84
C GLU A 114 -8.95 -21.60 -0.79
N VAL A 115 -8.25 -22.68 -1.12
CA VAL A 115 -7.23 -23.33 -0.28
C VAL A 115 -5.85 -22.96 -0.82
N PHE A 116 -5.16 -22.09 -0.15
CA PHE A 116 -3.79 -21.70 -0.46
C PHE A 116 -2.79 -22.59 0.26
N THR A 117 -1.92 -23.16 -0.51
CA THR A 117 -0.89 -24.08 0.00
C THR A 117 0.49 -23.61 -0.46
N ASN A 118 1.50 -24.46 -0.31
CA ASN A 118 2.77 -24.29 -1.01
C ASN A 118 2.75 -24.79 -2.47
N LEU A 119 1.58 -25.15 -3.00
CA LEU A 119 1.36 -25.37 -4.45
C LEU A 119 1.30 -24.04 -5.20
N LYS A 120 1.47 -24.12 -6.51
CA LYS A 120 1.52 -22.95 -7.39
C LYS A 120 0.15 -22.28 -7.56
N GLU A 121 -0.91 -23.10 -7.60
CA GLU A 121 -2.29 -22.64 -7.76
C GLU A 121 -3.14 -23.01 -6.53
N PRO A 122 -4.06 -22.16 -6.09
CA PRO A 122 -5.01 -22.52 -5.04
C PRO A 122 -6.00 -23.57 -5.52
N VAL A 123 -6.50 -24.37 -4.62
CA VAL A 123 -7.59 -25.31 -4.88
C VAL A 123 -8.89 -24.68 -4.41
N THR A 124 -9.91 -24.68 -5.27
CA THR A 124 -11.25 -24.19 -4.91
C THR A 124 -12.13 -25.34 -4.46
N LEU A 125 -12.71 -25.20 -3.25
CA LEU A 125 -13.75 -26.05 -2.72
C LEU A 125 -15.06 -25.29 -2.73
N THR A 126 -16.17 -25.91 -3.16
CA THR A 126 -17.47 -25.24 -3.24
C THR A 126 -18.51 -25.94 -2.38
N VAL A 127 -19.26 -25.19 -1.61
CA VAL A 127 -20.46 -25.69 -0.93
C VAL A 127 -21.70 -25.02 -1.50
N THR A 128 -22.73 -25.83 -1.73
CA THR A 128 -24.03 -25.37 -2.26
C THR A 128 -25.17 -25.83 -1.33
N GLY A 129 -26.34 -25.25 -1.49
CA GLY A 129 -27.52 -25.66 -0.76
C GLY A 129 -28.73 -24.73 -0.96
N LYS A 130 -29.90 -25.18 -0.53
CA LYS A 130 -31.13 -24.37 -0.50
C LYS A 130 -31.49 -24.06 0.95
N VAL A 131 -31.46 -22.80 1.34
CA VAL A 131 -31.73 -22.37 2.71
C VAL A 131 -33.22 -22.12 2.88
N LYS A 132 -33.84 -22.84 3.82
CA LYS A 132 -35.16 -22.53 4.33
C LYS A 132 -34.99 -21.51 5.46
N LEU A 133 -35.26 -20.25 5.13
CA LEU A 133 -35.19 -19.15 6.10
C LEU A 133 -36.26 -19.33 7.18
N ALA A 134 -35.87 -19.14 8.43
CA ALA A 134 -36.81 -19.03 9.52
C ALA A 134 -37.64 -17.76 9.34
N HIS A 135 -38.95 -17.88 9.48
CA HIS A 135 -39.83 -16.72 9.52
C HIS A 135 -39.62 -16.05 10.88
N HIS A 136 -38.61 -15.18 10.98
CA HIS A 136 -38.48 -14.31 12.13
C HIS A 136 -39.54 -13.19 11.99
N PRO A 137 -40.61 -13.22 12.78
CA PRO A 137 -41.46 -12.05 12.91
C PRO A 137 -40.59 -10.99 13.62
N TYR A 138 -39.94 -10.13 12.86
CA TYR A 138 -39.33 -8.91 13.37
C TYR A 138 -40.48 -8.06 13.94
N VAL A 139 -40.91 -8.38 15.18
CA VAL A 139 -41.75 -7.45 15.94
C VAL A 139 -40.88 -6.24 16.19
N ASN A 140 -41.28 -5.13 15.65
CA ASN A 140 -40.59 -3.86 15.80
C ASN A 140 -40.61 -3.43 17.29
N HIS A 141 -39.71 -4.02 18.09
CA HIS A 141 -39.61 -3.78 19.52
C HIS A 141 -39.13 -2.34 19.84
N PHE A 142 -38.48 -1.71 18.85
CA PHE A 142 -37.91 -0.38 18.94
C PHE A 142 -38.56 0.53 17.90
N ASP A 143 -39.69 1.06 18.20
CA ASP A 143 -40.38 2.07 17.37
C ASP A 143 -39.91 3.47 17.80
N PRO A 144 -39.12 4.18 17.01
CA PRO A 144 -38.60 5.50 17.39
C PRO A 144 -39.68 6.55 17.56
N ASP A 145 -40.83 6.40 16.88
CA ASP A 145 -41.94 7.37 16.94
C ASP A 145 -42.68 7.33 18.28
N LYS A 146 -42.46 6.28 19.08
CA LYS A 146 -43.04 6.15 20.43
C LYS A 146 -42.17 6.75 21.53
N GLY A 147 -40.94 7.17 21.27
CA GLY A 147 -40.04 7.76 22.25
C GLY A 147 -40.26 9.26 22.43
N LYS A 148 -40.18 9.75 23.66
CA LYS A 148 -40.16 11.19 23.92
C LYS A 148 -38.75 11.75 23.80
N LYS A 149 -38.58 12.87 23.09
CA LYS A 149 -37.35 13.64 23.03
C LYS A 149 -37.10 14.36 24.36
N ALA A 150 -35.88 14.33 24.88
CA ALA A 150 -35.48 15.10 26.04
C ALA A 150 -35.16 16.56 25.65
N ALA A 151 -35.33 17.50 26.61
CA ALA A 151 -34.89 18.87 26.39
C ALA A 151 -33.38 19.00 26.54
N TYR A 152 -32.71 19.58 25.56
CA TYR A 152 -31.27 19.87 25.61
C TYR A 152 -30.98 21.06 26.53
N LYS A 153 -29.99 20.92 27.40
CA LYS A 153 -29.47 22.00 28.25
C LYS A 153 -28.00 22.19 27.96
N PRO A 154 -27.60 23.28 27.28
CA PRO A 154 -26.19 23.53 27.02
C PRO A 154 -25.41 23.73 28.32
N THR A 155 -24.26 23.13 28.43
CA THR A 155 -23.31 23.27 29.54
C THR A 155 -21.96 23.70 29.03
N GLN A 156 -21.34 24.66 29.71
CA GLN A 156 -19.95 25.03 29.45
C GLN A 156 -19.01 24.01 30.12
N PRO A 157 -17.90 23.65 29.46
CA PRO A 157 -16.90 22.75 30.05
C PRO A 157 -16.32 23.40 31.33
N LYS A 158 -16.21 22.64 32.40
CA LYS A 158 -15.73 23.11 33.72
C LYS A 158 -14.24 22.93 33.92
N ASP A 159 -13.64 22.04 33.15
CA ASP A 159 -12.23 21.68 33.21
C ASP A 159 -11.72 21.20 31.84
N ASP A 160 -10.40 20.96 31.73
CA ASP A 160 -9.78 20.47 30.52
C ASP A 160 -10.34 19.11 30.05
N TYR A 161 -10.77 18.26 30.98
CA TYR A 161 -11.30 16.94 30.64
C TYR A 161 -12.65 17.08 29.91
N GLU A 162 -13.54 17.90 30.44
CA GLU A 162 -14.85 18.20 29.84
C GLU A 162 -14.69 18.90 28.49
N LEU A 163 -13.71 19.83 28.36
CA LEU A 163 -13.40 20.50 27.11
C LEU A 163 -12.95 19.50 26.02
N VAL A 164 -12.08 18.57 26.36
CA VAL A 164 -11.63 17.52 25.42
C VAL A 164 -12.81 16.63 25.02
N LEU A 165 -13.61 16.15 25.99
CA LEU A 165 -14.78 15.31 25.71
C LEU A 165 -15.83 16.04 24.88
N GLN A 166 -16.05 17.34 25.12
CA GLN A 166 -16.93 18.16 24.28
C GLN A 166 -16.45 18.22 22.83
N ARG A 167 -15.16 18.44 22.61
CA ARG A 167 -14.58 18.47 21.24
C ARG A 167 -14.65 17.12 20.56
N VAL A 168 -14.46 16.01 21.29
CA VAL A 168 -14.66 14.65 20.75
C VAL A 168 -16.10 14.47 20.28
N ARG A 169 -17.08 14.87 21.10
CA ARG A 169 -18.51 14.80 20.73
C ARG A 169 -18.83 15.67 19.52
N GLN A 170 -18.35 16.93 19.52
CA GLN A 170 -18.58 17.86 18.41
C GLN A 170 -18.08 17.27 17.09
N ARG A 171 -16.88 16.68 17.08
CA ARG A 171 -16.36 15.96 15.92
C ARG A 171 -17.29 14.85 15.45
N LEU A 172 -17.84 14.07 16.38
CA LEU A 172 -18.74 12.97 16.04
C LEU A 172 -20.08 13.48 15.49
N TYR A 173 -20.60 14.57 16.02
CA TYR A 173 -21.84 15.22 15.54
C TYR A 173 -21.65 15.80 14.13
N GLU A 174 -20.51 16.43 13.85
CA GLU A 174 -20.19 17.02 12.55
C GLU A 174 -19.83 15.97 11.48
N SER A 175 -19.53 14.73 11.87
CA SER A 175 -19.10 13.67 10.94
C SER A 175 -20.17 13.22 9.95
N THR A 176 -21.44 13.51 10.23
CA THR A 176 -22.59 13.06 9.43
C THR A 176 -23.71 14.08 9.53
N PRO A 177 -24.34 14.49 8.42
CA PRO A 177 -25.50 15.35 8.45
C PRO A 177 -26.60 14.79 9.35
N VAL A 178 -27.26 15.65 10.15
CA VAL A 178 -28.21 15.25 11.19
C VAL A 178 -29.35 14.39 10.65
N GLU A 179 -29.90 14.73 9.48
CA GLU A 179 -30.95 13.94 8.83
C GLU A 179 -30.49 12.51 8.53
N THR A 180 -29.25 12.38 8.02
CA THR A 180 -28.63 11.07 7.75
C THR A 180 -28.36 10.32 9.04
N LEU A 181 -27.92 11.00 10.08
CA LEU A 181 -27.71 10.44 11.41
C LEU A 181 -29.00 9.86 11.97
N ASN A 182 -30.10 10.63 11.93
CA ASN A 182 -31.43 10.19 12.38
C ASN A 182 -31.92 8.97 11.59
N LYS A 183 -31.81 9.01 10.27
CA LYS A 183 -32.20 7.90 9.39
C LYS A 183 -31.41 6.64 9.69
N ASN A 184 -30.10 6.76 9.86
CA ASN A 184 -29.22 5.63 10.18
C ASN A 184 -29.56 5.00 11.53
N ALA A 185 -29.69 5.82 12.59
CA ALA A 185 -30.04 5.32 13.92
C ALA A 185 -31.41 4.62 13.93
N THR A 186 -32.41 5.20 13.28
CA THR A 186 -33.74 4.60 13.11
C THR A 186 -33.67 3.25 12.39
N SER A 187 -32.91 3.20 11.30
CA SER A 187 -32.72 1.95 10.53
C SER A 187 -32.03 0.87 11.37
N LEU A 188 -30.98 1.25 12.11
CA LEU A 188 -30.25 0.32 12.99
C LEU A 188 -31.13 -0.25 14.10
N MET A 189 -31.99 0.57 14.71
CA MET A 189 -32.99 0.08 15.68
C MET A 189 -33.96 -0.93 15.07
N LYS A 190 -34.48 -0.64 13.86
CA LYS A 190 -35.42 -1.52 13.16
C LYS A 190 -34.81 -2.86 12.75
N LEU A 191 -33.51 -2.90 12.49
CA LEU A 191 -32.78 -4.12 12.09
C LEU A 191 -32.23 -4.91 13.29
N MET A 192 -32.31 -4.37 14.51
CA MET A 192 -31.78 -5.00 15.70
C MET A 192 -32.75 -6.06 16.23
N THR A 193 -32.24 -7.21 16.60
CA THR A 193 -33.02 -8.28 17.25
C THR A 193 -33.30 -7.96 18.72
N PRO A 194 -34.31 -8.61 19.35
CA PRO A 194 -34.65 -8.37 20.74
C PRO A 194 -33.50 -8.61 21.72
N ASP A 195 -32.56 -9.48 21.38
CA ASP A 195 -31.35 -9.75 22.17
C ASP A 195 -30.22 -8.76 21.94
N GLY A 196 -30.45 -7.72 21.12
CA GLY A 196 -29.50 -6.64 20.91
C GLY A 196 -28.45 -6.89 19.84
N LYS A 197 -28.65 -7.86 18.98
CA LYS A 197 -27.74 -8.20 17.86
C LYS A 197 -28.26 -7.68 16.52
N TRP A 198 -27.43 -7.74 15.52
CA TRP A 198 -27.79 -7.49 14.12
C TRP A 198 -27.52 -8.72 13.27
N PRO A 199 -28.53 -9.32 12.62
CA PRO A 199 -28.38 -10.53 11.82
C PRO A 199 -27.37 -10.40 10.65
N GLN A 200 -27.03 -9.17 10.27
CA GLN A 200 -26.03 -8.90 9.22
C GLN A 200 -24.60 -8.98 9.72
N ILE A 201 -24.36 -9.20 11.02
CA ILE A 201 -23.03 -9.30 11.62
C ILE A 201 -22.77 -10.76 11.96
N ASP A 202 -21.70 -11.30 11.41
CA ASP A 202 -21.19 -12.60 11.83
C ASP A 202 -20.39 -12.46 13.13
N TYR A 203 -21.05 -12.74 14.26
CA TYR A 203 -20.40 -12.69 15.59
C TYR A 203 -19.40 -13.82 15.82
N LYS A 204 -19.39 -14.84 14.97
CA LYS A 204 -18.42 -15.95 14.99
C LYS A 204 -17.27 -15.72 14.00
N CYS A 205 -17.24 -14.55 13.31
CA CYS A 205 -16.20 -14.20 12.37
C CYS A 205 -14.82 -14.26 13.02
N PHE A 206 -13.89 -15.00 12.42
CA PHE A 206 -12.52 -15.17 12.90
C PHE A 206 -11.46 -14.61 11.95
N PHE A 207 -11.88 -13.91 10.89
CA PHE A 207 -10.95 -13.33 9.94
C PHE A 207 -10.01 -12.34 10.62
N ARG A 208 -8.72 -12.42 10.25
CA ARG A 208 -7.69 -11.48 10.74
C ARG A 208 -7.84 -10.08 10.17
N THR A 209 -8.54 -9.94 9.04
CA THR A 209 -8.92 -8.68 8.41
C THR A 209 -10.41 -8.71 8.13
N ASN A 210 -11.06 -7.56 8.15
CA ASN A 210 -12.53 -7.48 8.04
C ASN A 210 -13.29 -8.25 9.12
N TRP A 211 -12.82 -8.17 10.37
CA TRP A 211 -13.46 -8.81 11.52
C TRP A 211 -14.79 -8.14 11.84
N GLU A 212 -15.89 -8.81 11.44
CA GLU A 212 -17.24 -8.24 11.45
C GLU A 212 -17.75 -7.84 12.84
N PRO A 213 -17.45 -8.54 13.97
CA PRO A 213 -17.99 -8.18 15.26
C PRO A 213 -17.73 -6.73 15.69
N GLN A 214 -16.66 -6.08 15.22
CA GLN A 214 -16.41 -4.65 15.48
C GLN A 214 -17.57 -3.75 15.01
N GLU A 215 -18.30 -4.15 13.96
CA GLU A 215 -19.42 -3.37 13.41
C GLU A 215 -20.55 -3.23 14.43
N HIS A 216 -20.67 -4.14 15.39
CA HIS A 216 -21.61 -4.00 16.51
C HIS A 216 -21.40 -2.69 17.29
N LEU A 217 -20.17 -2.44 17.74
CA LEU A 217 -19.84 -1.19 18.45
C LEU A 217 -19.92 0.04 17.55
N ASN A 218 -19.59 -0.10 16.28
CA ASN A 218 -19.74 0.99 15.30
C ASN A 218 -21.23 1.37 15.15
N ARG A 219 -22.16 0.41 15.13
CA ARG A 219 -23.60 0.67 15.12
C ARG A 219 -24.08 1.31 16.42
N VAL A 220 -23.62 0.81 17.56
CA VAL A 220 -23.90 1.42 18.87
C VAL A 220 -23.40 2.86 18.90
N ARG A 221 -22.19 3.15 18.44
CA ARG A 221 -21.64 4.50 18.38
C ARG A 221 -22.53 5.44 17.55
N ARG A 222 -22.98 5.00 16.35
CA ARG A 222 -23.87 5.80 15.49
C ARG A 222 -25.22 6.07 16.17
N MET A 223 -25.81 5.07 16.83
CA MET A 223 -27.04 5.22 17.59
C MET A 223 -26.87 6.18 18.77
N LEU A 224 -25.76 6.05 19.49
CA LEU A 224 -25.45 6.91 20.63
C LEU A 224 -25.13 8.35 20.20
N THR A 225 -24.53 8.54 19.02
CA THR A 225 -24.34 9.87 18.44
C THR A 225 -25.67 10.55 18.19
N ALA A 226 -26.67 9.86 17.61
CA ALA A 226 -28.00 10.41 17.40
C ALA A 226 -28.74 10.67 18.75
N TYR A 227 -28.54 9.80 19.75
CA TYR A 227 -29.11 9.92 21.06
C TYR A 227 -28.61 11.14 21.86
N THR A 228 -27.35 11.55 21.62
CA THR A 228 -26.66 12.62 22.36
C THR A 228 -26.50 13.93 21.58
N CYS A 229 -26.72 13.92 20.25
CA CYS A 229 -26.64 15.11 19.40
C CYS A 229 -27.85 16.03 19.66
N PRO A 230 -27.63 17.30 20.08
CA PRO A 230 -28.72 18.21 20.41
C PRO A 230 -29.69 18.50 19.27
N GLU A 231 -29.17 18.54 18.04
CA GLU A 231 -29.97 18.83 16.85
C GLU A 231 -30.77 17.61 16.36
N SER A 232 -30.45 16.41 16.85
CA SER A 232 -31.08 15.16 16.43
C SER A 232 -32.54 15.08 16.94
N ASP A 233 -33.44 14.60 16.10
CA ASP A 233 -34.81 14.28 16.50
C ASP A 233 -34.88 13.13 17.51
N LEU A 234 -33.82 12.36 17.58
CA LEU A 234 -33.66 11.22 18.49
C LEU A 234 -32.92 11.59 19.79
N TYR A 235 -32.64 12.88 20.03
CA TYR A 235 -32.00 13.32 21.26
C TYR A 235 -32.78 12.87 22.50
N GLY A 236 -32.17 12.08 23.37
CA GLY A 236 -32.82 11.58 24.60
C GLY A 236 -34.01 10.66 24.38
N ASN A 237 -34.19 10.11 23.16
CA ASN A 237 -35.33 9.22 22.88
C ASN A 237 -35.26 7.95 23.73
N GLN A 238 -36.31 7.65 24.49
CA GLN A 238 -36.31 6.51 25.41
C GLN A 238 -36.25 5.14 24.75
N VAL A 239 -36.77 5.00 23.53
CA VAL A 239 -36.74 3.73 22.81
C VAL A 239 -35.33 3.51 22.29
N LEU A 240 -34.70 4.53 21.72
CA LEU A 240 -33.32 4.49 21.32
C LEU A 240 -32.37 4.19 22.49
N TYR A 241 -32.61 4.79 23.66
CA TYR A 241 -31.88 4.50 24.88
C TYR A 241 -31.93 3.01 25.24
N ARG A 242 -33.12 2.38 25.22
CA ARG A 242 -33.27 0.95 25.52
C ARG A 242 -32.55 0.10 24.50
N ALA A 243 -32.62 0.43 23.23
CA ALA A 243 -31.92 -0.26 22.15
C ALA A 243 -30.42 -0.22 22.36
N ILE A 244 -29.85 0.95 22.64
CA ILE A 244 -28.41 1.13 22.89
C ILE A 244 -27.99 0.32 24.13
N ASN A 245 -28.71 0.41 25.22
CA ASN A 245 -28.40 -0.37 26.42
C ASN A 245 -28.42 -1.87 26.15
N ARG A 246 -29.40 -2.37 25.42
CA ARG A 246 -29.49 -3.80 25.08
C ARG A 246 -28.31 -4.24 24.25
N ALA A 247 -27.94 -3.46 23.24
CA ALA A 247 -26.77 -3.77 22.41
C ALA A 247 -25.46 -3.76 23.23
N LEU A 248 -25.27 -2.79 24.12
CA LEU A 248 -24.08 -2.74 24.98
C LEU A 248 -24.04 -3.92 25.99
N LEU A 249 -25.17 -4.33 26.55
CA LEU A 249 -25.25 -5.54 27.39
C LEU A 249 -24.84 -6.76 26.61
N THR A 250 -25.37 -6.94 25.42
CA THR A 250 -25.01 -8.06 24.55
C THR A 250 -23.53 -8.08 24.22
N TRP A 251 -22.91 -6.92 23.95
CA TRP A 251 -21.46 -6.83 23.75
C TRP A 251 -20.68 -7.25 24.98
N ASP A 252 -21.08 -6.79 26.17
CA ASP A 252 -20.38 -7.11 27.41
C ASP A 252 -20.56 -8.59 27.81
N GLU A 253 -21.71 -9.18 27.55
CA GLU A 253 -21.98 -10.61 27.75
C GLU A 253 -21.14 -11.48 26.79
N TYR A 254 -21.06 -11.08 25.52
CA TYR A 254 -20.40 -11.87 24.47
C TYR A 254 -18.89 -11.70 24.42
N LYS A 255 -18.39 -10.49 24.70
CA LYS A 255 -16.95 -10.10 24.70
C LYS A 255 -16.16 -10.70 23.54
N PRO A 256 -16.56 -10.47 22.27
CA PRO A 256 -15.89 -11.08 21.14
C PRO A 256 -14.45 -10.59 21.05
N THR A 257 -13.53 -11.51 20.70
CA THR A 257 -12.10 -11.23 20.51
C THR A 257 -11.66 -11.65 19.13
N SER A 258 -10.79 -10.87 18.51
CA SER A 258 -10.19 -11.17 17.21
C SER A 258 -8.86 -11.90 17.36
N TYR A 259 -8.51 -12.78 16.42
CA TYR A 259 -7.16 -13.32 16.30
C TYR A 259 -6.12 -12.28 15.84
N ASN A 260 -6.57 -11.13 15.37
CA ASN A 260 -5.70 -10.01 15.07
C ASN A 260 -5.73 -9.02 16.25
N TRP A 261 -4.60 -8.90 16.93
CA TRP A 261 -4.41 -8.02 18.07
C TRP A 261 -4.85 -6.57 17.80
N TRP A 262 -4.72 -6.09 16.55
CA TRP A 262 -5.06 -4.73 16.15
C TRP A 262 -6.54 -4.39 16.44
N TYR A 263 -7.46 -5.35 16.26
CA TYR A 263 -8.86 -5.13 16.62
C TYR A 263 -9.04 -5.03 18.13
N ASN A 264 -8.35 -5.87 18.89
CA ASN A 264 -8.50 -5.94 20.35
C ASN A 264 -7.90 -4.74 21.07
N ASP A 265 -6.75 -4.27 20.60
CA ASP A 265 -5.95 -3.24 21.29
C ASP A 265 -6.15 -1.84 20.69
N ILE A 266 -6.62 -1.72 19.44
CA ILE A 266 -6.76 -0.46 18.73
C ILE A 266 -8.19 -0.20 18.26
N SER A 267 -8.73 -0.97 17.32
CA SER A 267 -9.97 -0.62 16.63
C SER A 267 -11.16 -0.57 17.58
N VAL A 268 -11.36 -1.63 18.35
CA VAL A 268 -12.46 -1.73 19.34
C VAL A 268 -12.31 -0.71 20.46
N PRO A 269 -11.13 -0.56 21.12
CA PRO A 269 -10.94 0.45 22.16
C PRO A 269 -11.15 1.90 21.68
N LYS A 270 -10.79 2.23 20.43
CA LYS A 270 -11.08 3.56 19.86
C LYS A 270 -12.57 3.82 19.74
N MET A 271 -13.37 2.83 19.33
CA MET A 271 -14.83 2.94 19.30
C MET A 271 -15.43 3.05 20.71
N MET A 272 -14.88 2.29 21.67
CA MET A 272 -15.27 2.41 23.07
C MET A 272 -14.97 3.81 23.64
N ALA A 273 -13.85 4.43 23.27
CA ALA A 273 -13.54 5.80 23.67
C ALA A 273 -14.56 6.81 23.15
N ASP A 274 -14.99 6.71 21.89
CA ASP A 274 -16.05 7.53 21.32
C ASP A 274 -17.38 7.30 22.07
N ILE A 275 -17.73 6.04 22.34
CA ILE A 275 -18.94 5.67 23.10
C ILE A 275 -18.90 6.27 24.50
N LEU A 276 -17.79 6.20 25.21
CA LEU A 276 -17.64 6.79 26.55
C LEU A 276 -17.74 8.30 26.51
N ALA A 277 -17.12 8.98 25.54
CA ALA A 277 -17.23 10.43 25.38
C ALA A 277 -18.68 10.89 25.11
N LEU A 278 -19.42 10.13 24.27
CA LEU A 278 -20.84 10.39 24.02
C LEU A 278 -21.70 10.10 25.27
N HIS A 279 -21.42 9.01 25.97
CA HIS A 279 -22.08 8.64 27.20
C HIS A 279 -22.03 9.78 28.24
N GLU A 280 -20.90 10.52 28.34
CA GLU A 280 -20.78 11.66 29.26
C GLU A 280 -21.76 12.79 28.97
N ALA A 281 -22.29 12.91 27.76
CA ALA A 281 -23.35 13.87 27.39
C ALA A 281 -24.76 13.24 27.35
N ALA A 282 -24.89 11.95 27.64
CA ALA A 282 -26.17 11.26 27.53
C ALA A 282 -27.19 11.83 28.54
N PRO A 283 -28.38 12.18 28.10
CA PRO A 283 -29.46 12.67 28.99
C PRO A 283 -29.81 11.69 30.13
N VAL A 284 -29.76 10.39 29.80
CA VAL A 284 -29.87 9.30 30.78
C VAL A 284 -28.61 8.43 30.60
N LYS A 285 -27.87 8.23 31.70
CA LYS A 285 -26.64 7.44 31.71
C LYS A 285 -26.92 5.96 31.53
N MET A 286 -26.05 5.25 30.83
CA MET A 286 -26.07 3.79 30.71
C MET A 286 -25.69 3.15 32.06
N SER A 287 -25.94 1.85 32.19
CA SER A 287 -25.59 1.10 33.40
C SER A 287 -24.11 1.27 33.78
N PRO A 288 -23.83 1.61 35.06
CA PRO A 288 -22.44 1.73 35.52
C PRO A 288 -21.59 0.46 35.26
N ALA A 289 -22.21 -0.73 35.39
CA ALA A 289 -21.53 -2.01 35.15
C ALA A 289 -21.07 -2.15 33.69
N ILE A 290 -21.90 -1.76 32.72
CA ILE A 290 -21.56 -1.77 31.29
C ILE A 290 -20.38 -0.83 31.04
N ILE A 291 -20.46 0.39 31.54
CA ILE A 291 -19.42 1.40 31.36
C ILE A 291 -18.09 0.93 31.97
N GLN A 292 -18.15 0.32 33.17
CA GLN A 292 -16.99 -0.28 33.80
C GLN A 292 -16.37 -1.41 32.94
N GLY A 293 -17.20 -2.30 32.39
CA GLY A 293 -16.76 -3.37 31.50
C GLY A 293 -16.01 -2.84 30.26
N LEU A 294 -16.51 -1.77 29.61
CA LEU A 294 -15.82 -1.11 28.50
C LEU A 294 -14.47 -0.53 28.93
N MET A 295 -14.42 0.12 30.09
CA MET A 295 -13.17 0.71 30.63
C MET A 295 -12.12 -0.35 30.96
N GLU A 296 -12.53 -1.49 31.47
CA GLU A 296 -11.63 -2.64 31.77
C GLU A 296 -11.07 -3.26 30.50
N MET A 297 -11.91 -3.40 29.46
CA MET A 297 -11.40 -3.88 28.15
C MET A 297 -10.36 -2.93 27.56
N MET A 298 -10.61 -1.62 27.60
CA MET A 298 -9.65 -0.61 27.11
C MET A 298 -8.33 -0.61 27.91
N ALA A 299 -8.38 -0.93 29.21
CA ALA A 299 -7.20 -0.91 30.09
C ALA A 299 -6.18 -2.03 29.79
N LYS A 300 -6.52 -3.02 28.97
CA LYS A 300 -5.65 -4.18 28.69
C LYS A 300 -4.46 -3.86 27.81
N SER A 301 -4.56 -2.87 26.92
CA SER A 301 -3.48 -2.47 26.03
C SER A 301 -2.52 -1.46 26.68
N ASP A 302 -1.27 -1.43 26.21
CA ASP A 302 -0.23 -0.53 26.73
C ASP A 302 0.54 0.12 25.56
N PRO A 303 0.44 1.45 25.35
CA PRO A 303 1.11 2.13 24.24
C PRO A 303 2.64 2.06 24.34
N ARG A 304 3.21 1.88 25.54
CA ARG A 304 4.66 1.83 25.75
C ARG A 304 5.33 0.62 25.10
N LYS A 305 4.56 -0.42 24.77
CA LYS A 305 5.02 -1.62 24.05
C LYS A 305 5.14 -1.42 22.55
N TRP A 306 4.77 -0.27 22.03
CA TRP A 306 4.64 -0.01 20.60
C TRP A 306 5.41 1.25 20.18
N THR A 307 5.57 1.42 18.87
CA THR A 307 6.24 2.57 18.24
C THR A 307 5.34 3.21 17.20
N GLY A 308 5.70 4.42 16.74
CA GLY A 308 5.06 5.11 15.63
C GLY A 308 3.54 5.19 15.75
N ALA A 309 2.84 4.92 14.65
CA ALA A 309 1.39 5.03 14.55
C ALA A 309 0.63 4.08 15.49
N ASN A 310 1.13 2.87 15.73
CA ASN A 310 0.47 1.92 16.63
C ASN A 310 0.48 2.42 18.09
N LYS A 311 1.60 3.04 18.53
CA LYS A 311 1.68 3.69 19.84
C LYS A 311 0.62 4.78 19.96
N GLN A 312 0.48 5.63 18.94
CA GLN A 312 -0.50 6.71 18.91
C GLN A 312 -1.94 6.18 18.98
N ASP A 313 -2.26 5.16 18.20
CA ASP A 313 -3.59 4.56 18.17
C ASP A 313 -4.03 4.03 19.53
N ILE A 314 -3.11 3.39 20.26
CA ILE A 314 -3.40 2.87 21.60
C ILE A 314 -3.47 4.01 22.61
N ALA A 315 -2.55 4.95 22.60
CA ALA A 315 -2.55 6.08 23.52
C ALA A 315 -3.83 6.93 23.39
N MET A 316 -4.35 7.07 22.15
CA MET A 316 -5.54 7.89 21.86
C MET A 316 -6.76 7.48 22.68
N HIS A 317 -7.10 6.21 22.73
CA HIS A 317 -8.27 5.77 23.48
C HIS A 317 -8.05 5.86 25.00
N HIS A 318 -6.81 5.66 25.49
CA HIS A 318 -6.49 5.86 26.90
C HIS A 318 -6.57 7.33 27.34
N MET A 319 -6.20 8.28 26.47
CA MET A 319 -6.38 9.71 26.76
C MET A 319 -7.85 10.05 27.03
N ILE A 320 -8.73 9.57 26.15
CA ILE A 320 -10.18 9.80 26.30
C ILE A 320 -10.72 9.08 27.54
N ARG A 321 -10.29 7.81 27.76
CA ARG A 321 -10.62 7.09 29.01
C ARG A 321 -10.19 7.86 30.25
N GLY A 322 -8.98 8.47 30.25
CA GLY A 322 -8.49 9.30 31.32
C GLY A 322 -9.32 10.58 31.53
N CYS A 323 -9.79 11.21 30.46
CA CYS A 323 -10.70 12.36 30.55
C CYS A 323 -12.06 11.97 31.18
N VAL A 324 -12.63 10.84 30.81
CA VAL A 324 -13.89 10.33 31.40
C VAL A 324 -13.70 10.04 32.89
N LEU A 325 -12.58 9.44 33.27
CA LEU A 325 -12.25 9.17 34.68
C LEU A 325 -11.78 10.42 35.48
N LYS A 326 -11.59 11.56 34.82
CA LYS A 326 -10.97 12.78 35.35
C LYS A 326 -9.63 12.49 36.05
N ASN A 327 -8.84 11.58 35.49
CA ASN A 327 -7.58 11.11 36.03
C ASN A 327 -6.39 11.74 35.31
N ASP A 328 -5.73 12.73 35.96
CA ASP A 328 -4.60 13.47 35.41
C ASP A 328 -3.43 12.57 35.03
N SER A 329 -3.14 11.55 35.84
CA SER A 329 -2.03 10.62 35.58
C SER A 329 -2.23 9.82 34.29
N ILE A 330 -3.44 9.30 34.07
CA ILE A 330 -3.79 8.55 32.85
C ILE A 330 -3.71 9.48 31.62
N VAL A 331 -4.29 10.69 31.72
CA VAL A 331 -4.26 11.62 30.59
C VAL A 331 -2.82 12.04 30.27
N ARG A 332 -2.09 12.52 31.25
CA ARG A 332 -0.71 13.02 31.09
C ARG A 332 0.23 11.96 30.50
N THR A 333 0.16 10.75 31.06
CA THR A 333 0.99 9.62 30.57
C THR A 333 0.68 9.33 29.11
N ASN A 334 -0.60 9.19 28.77
CA ASN A 334 -0.97 8.78 27.42
C ASN A 334 -0.88 9.91 26.37
N VAL A 335 -1.04 11.16 26.77
CA VAL A 335 -0.70 12.33 25.94
C VAL A 335 0.79 12.35 25.63
N GLY A 336 1.63 12.09 26.66
CA GLY A 336 3.06 11.95 26.47
C GLY A 336 3.42 10.86 25.45
N GLU A 337 2.85 9.65 25.61
CA GLU A 337 3.05 8.54 24.67
C GLU A 337 2.51 8.83 23.27
N PHE A 338 1.39 9.55 23.17
CA PHE A 338 0.77 9.91 21.88
C PHE A 338 1.62 10.89 21.07
N PHE A 339 2.15 11.93 21.69
CA PHE A 339 2.97 12.93 21.01
C PHE A 339 4.46 12.58 20.96
N GLN A 340 4.92 11.56 21.71
CA GLN A 340 6.31 11.14 21.70
C GLN A 340 6.84 10.80 20.30
N PRO A 341 6.08 10.14 19.38
CA PRO A 341 6.55 9.89 18.02
C PRO A 341 6.74 11.16 17.16
N VAL A 342 6.30 12.33 17.62
CA VAL A 342 6.58 13.61 16.97
C VAL A 342 7.96 14.08 17.39
N CYS A 343 8.97 13.38 16.94
CA CYS A 343 10.38 13.69 17.15
C CYS A 343 11.22 13.15 16.00
N ILE A 344 12.42 13.70 15.82
CA ILE A 344 13.42 13.07 14.96
C ILE A 344 13.96 11.83 15.66
N THR A 345 13.95 10.70 14.98
CA THR A 345 14.34 9.41 15.55
C THR A 345 15.31 8.66 14.66
N ARG A 346 16.14 7.80 15.27
CA ARG A 346 16.97 6.81 14.53
C ARG A 346 16.24 5.49 14.29
N PHE A 347 15.06 5.35 14.89
CA PHE A 347 14.18 4.18 14.77
C PHE A 347 12.98 4.50 13.85
N GLU A 348 11.86 3.83 14.09
CA GLU A 348 10.60 4.07 13.38
C GLU A 348 10.05 5.47 13.69
N GLY A 349 9.51 6.16 12.68
CA GLY A 349 8.99 7.52 12.78
C GLY A 349 9.64 8.49 11.80
N ILE A 350 9.68 9.79 12.16
CA ILE A 350 10.27 10.85 11.34
C ILE A 350 11.80 10.79 11.47
N ARG A 351 12.49 10.70 10.34
CA ARG A 351 13.95 10.66 10.26
C ARG A 351 14.53 12.08 10.09
N GLU A 352 15.86 12.21 10.24
CA GLU A 352 16.57 13.49 10.09
C GLU A 352 16.37 14.14 8.70
N ASP A 353 16.23 13.32 7.65
CA ASP A 353 15.92 13.77 6.30
C ASP A 353 14.43 14.07 6.07
N LEU A 354 13.63 13.99 7.14
CA LEU A 354 12.17 14.08 7.13
C LEU A 354 11.46 12.97 6.34
N SER A 355 12.11 11.84 6.04
CA SER A 355 11.37 10.64 5.63
C SER A 355 10.64 10.03 6.83
N TYR A 356 9.65 9.17 6.56
CA TYR A 356 8.96 8.40 7.59
C TYR A 356 9.21 6.91 7.38
N GLN A 357 9.67 6.25 8.42
CA GLN A 357 9.93 4.81 8.40
C GLN A 357 9.10 4.07 9.43
N GLN A 358 8.67 2.87 9.10
CA GLN A 358 7.94 1.96 9.98
C GLN A 358 8.25 0.50 9.61
N HIS A 359 8.17 -0.42 10.58
CA HIS A 359 8.62 -1.81 10.46
C HIS A 359 10.11 -1.90 10.12
N GLY A 360 10.92 -1.30 10.99
CA GLY A 360 12.33 -1.08 10.76
C GLY A 360 12.58 0.10 9.82
N ASN A 361 13.66 0.02 9.07
CA ASN A 361 14.05 1.11 8.16
C ASN A 361 13.32 1.05 6.80
N GLN A 362 12.04 0.70 6.80
CA GLN A 362 11.23 0.68 5.58
C GLN A 362 10.60 2.06 5.34
N LEU A 363 10.75 2.59 4.12
CA LEU A 363 10.06 3.80 3.69
C LEU A 363 8.54 3.60 3.73
N TYR A 364 7.85 4.41 4.54
CA TYR A 364 6.41 4.25 4.77
C TYR A 364 5.68 5.59 4.96
N ILE A 365 6.03 6.62 4.17
CA ILE A 365 5.37 7.94 4.20
C ILE A 365 3.87 7.79 3.95
N GLY A 366 3.48 6.92 3.01
CA GLY A 366 2.13 6.38 2.87
C GLY A 366 1.82 5.36 3.99
N GLY A 367 0.69 4.66 3.93
CA GLY A 367 0.34 3.66 4.93
C GLY A 367 0.46 4.18 6.37
N TYR A 368 1.51 3.78 7.09
CA TYR A 368 1.74 4.18 8.49
C TYR A 368 2.01 5.68 8.68
N GLY A 369 2.73 6.33 7.77
CA GLY A 369 2.92 7.78 7.80
C GLY A 369 1.59 8.52 7.63
N THR A 370 0.68 8.01 6.80
CA THR A 370 -0.69 8.53 6.69
C THR A 370 -1.46 8.39 8.00
N VAL A 371 -1.35 7.23 8.66
CA VAL A 371 -2.00 7.02 9.98
C VAL A 371 -1.42 8.00 11.00
N PHE A 372 -0.09 8.16 11.03
CA PHE A 372 0.58 9.12 11.90
C PHE A 372 0.09 10.55 11.68
N VAL A 373 0.02 11.02 10.43
CA VAL A 373 -0.46 12.38 10.09
C VAL A 373 -1.91 12.57 10.51
N ASN A 374 -2.77 11.60 10.18
CA ASN A 374 -4.19 11.67 10.51
C ASN A 374 -4.45 11.64 12.02
N ASN A 375 -3.70 10.83 12.76
CA ASN A 375 -3.81 10.76 14.22
C ASN A 375 -3.44 12.08 14.89
N ILE A 376 -2.31 12.69 14.51
CA ILE A 376 -1.90 13.99 15.06
C ILE A 376 -2.92 15.08 14.69
N ALA A 377 -3.29 15.17 13.41
CA ALA A 377 -4.28 16.15 12.95
C ALA A 377 -5.66 15.95 13.61
N LEU A 378 -6.01 14.72 13.98
CA LEU A 378 -7.26 14.43 14.70
C LEU A 378 -7.17 14.84 16.16
N VAL A 379 -6.09 14.54 16.85
CA VAL A 379 -6.00 14.61 18.32
C VAL A 379 -5.47 15.95 18.79
N ALA A 380 -4.48 16.54 18.13
CA ALA A 380 -3.88 17.79 18.59
C ALA A 380 -4.91 18.93 18.75
N PRO A 381 -5.88 19.14 17.83
CA PRO A 381 -6.93 20.13 18.04
C PRO A 381 -7.85 19.84 19.26
N LEU A 382 -8.05 18.56 19.61
CA LEU A 382 -8.87 18.20 20.76
C LEU A 382 -8.27 18.70 22.07
N PHE A 383 -6.93 18.69 22.17
CA PHE A 383 -6.17 19.11 23.36
C PHE A 383 -5.64 20.54 23.29
N ALA A 384 -5.82 21.25 22.17
CA ALA A 384 -5.36 22.62 22.01
C ALA A 384 -5.92 23.55 23.12
N GLY A 385 -5.05 24.40 23.72
CA GLY A 385 -5.41 25.32 24.79
C GLY A 385 -5.67 24.66 26.15
N THR A 386 -5.43 23.35 26.30
CA THR A 386 -5.41 22.66 27.58
C THR A 386 -3.98 22.50 28.10
N ARG A 387 -3.81 22.14 29.37
CA ARG A 387 -2.49 21.79 29.93
C ARG A 387 -1.86 20.54 29.33
N TYR A 388 -2.52 19.86 28.44
CA TYR A 388 -2.09 18.65 27.73
C TYR A 388 -1.80 18.91 26.24
N ALA A 389 -1.78 20.16 25.81
CA ALA A 389 -1.55 20.51 24.41
C ALA A 389 -0.19 19.99 23.91
N MET A 390 -0.12 19.69 22.63
CA MET A 390 1.14 19.42 21.93
C MET A 390 2.08 20.62 22.04
N SER A 391 3.37 20.39 22.30
CA SER A 391 4.34 21.47 22.44
C SER A 391 4.58 22.20 21.10
N GLU A 392 5.03 23.47 21.17
CA GLU A 392 5.36 24.26 19.98
C GLU A 392 6.43 23.62 19.12
N THR A 393 7.45 22.98 19.74
CA THR A 393 8.52 22.28 19.03
C THR A 393 7.96 21.10 18.23
N GLN A 394 7.07 20.31 18.84
CA GLN A 394 6.40 19.21 18.15
C GLN A 394 5.47 19.72 17.05
N THR A 395 4.72 20.80 17.30
CA THR A 395 3.84 21.41 16.30
C THR A 395 4.65 21.85 15.06
N ARG A 396 5.79 22.52 15.27
CA ARG A 396 6.68 22.94 14.20
C ARG A 396 7.24 21.76 13.40
N LEU A 397 7.77 20.74 14.08
CA LEU A 397 8.31 19.54 13.41
C LEU A 397 7.22 18.81 12.62
N PHE A 398 6.04 18.66 13.20
CA PHE A 398 4.91 18.02 12.50
C PHE A 398 4.48 18.80 11.26
N SER A 399 4.35 20.12 11.37
CA SER A 399 4.06 21.00 10.23
C SER A 399 5.14 20.88 9.15
N GLU A 400 6.42 20.91 9.52
CA GLU A 400 7.53 20.74 8.60
C GLU A 400 7.49 19.39 7.88
N PHE A 401 7.24 18.30 8.60
CA PHE A 401 7.06 16.97 8.00
C PHE A 401 5.89 16.95 7.02
N VAL A 402 4.72 17.49 7.41
CA VAL A 402 3.53 17.50 6.54
C VAL A 402 3.80 18.30 5.26
N ARG A 403 4.30 19.55 5.38
CA ARG A 403 4.56 20.44 4.23
C ARG A 403 5.78 20.02 3.43
N GLY A 404 6.85 19.62 4.12
CA GLY A 404 8.15 19.31 3.53
C GLY A 404 8.24 17.91 2.91
N THR A 405 7.42 16.96 3.36
CA THR A 405 7.48 15.57 2.91
C THR A 405 6.11 15.04 2.52
N TYR A 406 5.17 14.95 3.47
CA TYR A 406 3.92 14.23 3.28
C TYR A 406 3.10 14.75 2.09
N LEU A 407 2.89 16.08 1.99
CA LEU A 407 2.14 16.67 0.88
C LEU A 407 2.90 16.67 -0.45
N ASN A 408 4.21 16.40 -0.44
CA ASN A 408 5.01 16.38 -1.67
C ASN A 408 5.01 15.03 -2.40
N VAL A 409 4.65 13.94 -1.71
CA VAL A 409 4.47 12.63 -2.38
C VAL A 409 3.14 12.52 -3.13
N PHE A 410 2.31 13.56 -3.11
CA PHE A 410 1.06 13.61 -3.88
C PHE A 410 1.22 14.41 -5.17
N ARG A 411 0.62 13.89 -6.25
CA ARG A 411 0.31 14.61 -7.47
C ARG A 411 -1.19 14.76 -7.56
N SER A 412 -1.75 15.99 -7.66
CA SER A 412 -3.16 16.22 -7.36
C SER A 412 -3.51 15.67 -5.96
N ARG A 413 -4.40 14.72 -5.85
CA ARG A 413 -4.81 14.00 -4.63
C ARG A 413 -4.30 12.56 -4.58
N TYR A 414 -3.47 12.17 -5.55
CA TYR A 414 -3.00 10.79 -5.69
C TYR A 414 -1.57 10.65 -5.15
N MET A 415 -1.40 9.68 -4.28
CA MET A 415 -0.11 9.39 -3.64
C MET A 415 0.82 8.60 -4.55
N ASP A 416 2.11 8.79 -4.38
CA ASP A 416 3.15 7.95 -4.97
C ASP A 416 3.06 6.51 -4.43
N PHE A 417 2.96 5.52 -5.30
CA PHE A 417 2.85 4.12 -4.86
C PHE A 417 4.11 3.62 -4.14
N SER A 418 5.28 4.18 -4.47
CA SER A 418 6.58 3.77 -3.92
C SER A 418 6.68 3.98 -2.40
N VAL A 419 5.85 4.87 -1.83
CA VAL A 419 5.87 5.19 -0.40
C VAL A 419 4.80 4.46 0.41
N CYS A 420 4.01 3.58 -0.22
CA CYS A 420 2.86 2.92 0.40
C CYS A 420 3.19 1.58 1.10
N GLY A 421 4.41 1.06 0.93
CA GLY A 421 4.79 -0.27 1.43
C GLY A 421 3.82 -1.36 0.94
N ARG A 422 3.47 -2.33 1.79
CA ARG A 422 2.52 -3.40 1.42
C ARG A 422 1.10 -2.90 1.09
N SER A 423 0.76 -1.69 1.54
CA SER A 423 -0.58 -1.12 1.29
C SER A 423 -0.86 -0.87 -0.19
N VAL A 424 0.15 -0.87 -1.06
CA VAL A 424 -0.01 -0.81 -2.52
C VAL A 424 -0.97 -1.87 -3.05
N SER A 425 -1.11 -3.00 -2.37
CA SER A 425 -2.02 -4.09 -2.70
C SER A 425 -3.48 -3.85 -2.29
N ARG A 426 -3.81 -2.69 -1.75
CA ARG A 426 -5.19 -2.31 -1.36
C ARG A 426 -5.81 -1.43 -2.43
N LYS A 427 -7.01 -1.78 -2.88
CA LYS A 427 -7.76 -0.95 -3.84
C LYS A 427 -8.01 0.44 -3.27
N ASN A 428 -7.94 1.46 -4.12
CA ASN A 428 -8.10 2.89 -3.81
C ASN A 428 -7.03 3.50 -2.85
N ILE A 429 -5.99 2.79 -2.49
CA ILE A 429 -4.97 3.29 -1.54
C ILE A 429 -4.27 4.58 -1.97
N LEU A 430 -4.23 4.84 -3.29
CA LEU A 430 -3.58 6.05 -3.82
C LEU A 430 -4.50 7.28 -3.84
N ASP A 431 -5.83 7.13 -3.76
CA ASP A 431 -6.78 8.23 -3.84
C ASP A 431 -7.24 8.71 -2.46
N PHE A 432 -6.89 9.93 -2.11
CA PHE A 432 -7.22 10.56 -0.82
C PHE A 432 -8.43 11.50 -0.88
N GLY A 433 -9.13 11.54 -2.02
CA GLY A 433 -10.26 12.44 -2.17
C GLY A 433 -9.85 13.91 -2.03
N ASP A 434 -10.73 14.76 -1.51
CA ASP A 434 -10.45 16.18 -1.29
C ASP A 434 -9.57 16.45 -0.06
N TYR A 435 -9.51 15.53 0.89
CA TYR A 435 -8.74 15.60 2.14
C TYR A 435 -8.99 16.92 2.94
N ALA A 436 -10.16 17.51 2.75
CA ALA A 436 -10.52 18.83 3.27
C ALA A 436 -10.44 18.90 4.80
N ASP A 437 -10.81 17.82 5.49
CA ASP A 437 -10.76 17.74 6.95
C ASP A 437 -9.31 17.85 7.47
N LEU A 438 -8.35 17.20 6.81
CA LEU A 438 -6.94 17.36 7.15
C LEU A 438 -6.49 18.82 7.03
N PHE A 439 -6.81 19.47 5.92
CA PHE A 439 -6.35 20.85 5.68
C PHE A 439 -6.99 21.84 6.66
N LYS A 440 -8.29 21.65 6.99
CA LYS A 440 -8.97 22.43 8.04
C LYS A 440 -8.22 22.32 9.39
N LYS A 441 -7.86 21.11 9.79
CA LYS A 441 -7.15 20.85 11.04
C LYS A 441 -5.72 21.38 11.03
N MET A 442 -5.01 21.22 9.91
CA MET A 442 -3.66 21.76 9.77
C MET A 442 -3.63 23.28 9.88
N LYS A 443 -4.59 23.99 9.30
CA LYS A 443 -4.70 25.45 9.48
C LYS A 443 -4.95 25.88 10.93
N GLN A 444 -5.61 25.04 11.71
CA GLN A 444 -5.80 25.31 13.15
C GLN A 444 -4.51 25.07 13.94
N LEU A 445 -3.73 24.04 13.58
CA LEU A 445 -2.48 23.69 14.25
C LEU A 445 -1.32 24.61 13.88
N ASP A 446 -1.27 25.05 12.63
CA ASP A 446 -0.20 25.83 12.06
C ASP A 446 -0.75 26.98 11.19
N PRO A 447 -1.36 28.00 11.84
CA PRO A 447 -1.95 29.13 11.12
C PRO A 447 -0.95 29.98 10.34
N ALA A 448 0.34 29.92 10.68
CA ALA A 448 1.39 30.65 9.96
C ALA A 448 1.55 30.18 8.50
N HIS A 449 1.16 28.94 8.20
CA HIS A 449 1.23 28.37 6.85
C HIS A 449 -0.16 28.07 6.25
N ALA A 450 -1.20 28.77 6.72
CA ALA A 450 -2.58 28.58 6.27
C ALA A 450 -2.72 28.63 4.73
N GLU A 451 -2.01 29.54 4.05
CA GLU A 451 -2.05 29.67 2.60
C GLU A 451 -1.52 28.44 1.87
N GLU A 452 -0.47 27.78 2.40
CA GLU A 452 0.05 26.53 1.84
C GLU A 452 -0.98 25.41 1.94
N TYR A 453 -1.71 25.33 3.07
CA TYR A 453 -2.77 24.33 3.26
C TYR A 453 -4.00 24.63 2.40
N ASP A 454 -4.35 25.91 2.17
CA ASP A 454 -5.40 26.29 1.25
C ASP A 454 -5.05 25.94 -0.20
N ALA A 455 -3.79 26.19 -0.61
CA ALA A 455 -3.32 25.78 -1.92
C ALA A 455 -3.36 24.26 -2.09
N ALA A 456 -2.98 23.49 -1.05
CA ALA A 456 -3.09 22.04 -1.05
C ALA A 456 -4.55 21.58 -1.14
N ALA A 457 -5.46 22.19 -0.37
CA ALA A 457 -6.90 21.89 -0.41
C ALA A 457 -7.48 22.11 -1.81
N ARG A 458 -7.15 23.22 -2.47
CA ARG A 458 -7.59 23.49 -3.85
C ARG A 458 -7.04 22.45 -4.83
N ARG A 459 -5.77 22.06 -4.69
CA ARG A 459 -5.14 21.05 -5.53
C ARG A 459 -5.86 19.70 -5.40
N PHE A 460 -6.20 19.29 -4.18
CA PHE A 460 -6.87 18.00 -3.94
C PHE A 460 -8.32 18.01 -4.43
N ALA A 461 -9.09 19.02 -4.06
CA ALA A 461 -10.52 19.12 -4.41
C ALA A 461 -10.76 19.27 -5.91
N ALA A 462 -9.99 20.14 -6.57
CA ALA A 462 -10.14 20.43 -8.00
C ALA A 462 -9.37 19.45 -8.91
N LYS A 463 -8.62 18.50 -8.34
CA LYS A 463 -7.70 17.62 -9.08
C LYS A 463 -6.66 18.39 -9.93
N GLU A 464 -6.34 19.60 -9.52
CA GLU A 464 -5.30 20.40 -10.15
C GLU A 464 -3.93 19.88 -9.76
N ALA A 465 -3.28 19.13 -10.63
CA ALA A 465 -2.12 18.30 -10.30
C ALA A 465 -0.97 19.02 -9.58
N SER A 466 -0.73 20.29 -9.85
CA SER A 466 0.41 21.05 -9.31
C SER A 466 0.07 22.40 -8.71
N TYR A 467 -1.20 22.71 -8.47
CA TYR A 467 -1.59 24.02 -7.94
C TYR A 467 -0.83 24.35 -6.63
N GLY A 468 -0.23 25.53 -6.58
CA GLY A 468 0.53 25.99 -5.41
C GLY A 468 1.81 25.19 -5.09
N ARG A 469 2.30 24.34 -6.02
CA ARG A 469 3.57 23.61 -5.84
C ARG A 469 4.75 24.30 -6.50
N ASN A 470 5.86 24.30 -5.80
CA ASN A 470 7.16 24.73 -6.32
C ASN A 470 7.92 23.55 -6.94
N ASN A 471 8.76 23.85 -7.93
CA ASN A 471 9.73 22.89 -8.41
C ASN A 471 10.70 22.56 -7.27
N ARG A 472 11.02 21.27 -7.12
CA ARG A 472 12.00 20.80 -6.13
C ARG A 472 12.54 19.44 -6.51
N ASN A 473 13.72 19.13 -6.01
CA ASN A 473 14.27 17.79 -5.93
C ASN A 473 14.67 17.53 -4.49
N LYS A 474 14.35 16.34 -3.95
CA LYS A 474 14.76 15.97 -2.59
C LYS A 474 15.18 14.50 -2.57
N LEU A 475 16.39 14.28 -2.11
CA LEU A 475 16.88 12.97 -1.71
C LEU A 475 16.51 12.72 -0.25
N TYR A 476 15.80 11.65 -0.01
CA TYR A 476 15.59 11.08 1.32
C TYR A 476 16.62 9.97 1.50
N GLU A 477 17.80 10.39 1.90
CA GLU A 477 18.98 9.53 1.92
C GLU A 477 18.87 8.39 2.93
N LEU A 478 18.12 8.57 4.03
CA LEU A 478 17.90 7.54 5.04
C LEU A 478 16.87 6.48 4.60
N SER A 479 16.23 6.70 3.44
CA SER A 479 15.18 5.82 2.91
C SER A 479 15.41 5.42 1.45
N ASP A 480 16.60 5.69 0.89
CA ASP A 480 16.99 5.38 -0.49
C ASP A 480 15.91 5.80 -1.51
N TYR A 481 15.37 7.01 -1.34
CA TYR A 481 14.27 7.53 -2.13
C TYR A 481 14.55 8.95 -2.60
N MET A 482 14.39 9.20 -3.90
CA MET A 482 14.50 10.54 -4.48
C MET A 482 13.18 10.95 -5.11
N LEU A 483 12.72 12.16 -4.77
CA LEU A 483 11.49 12.77 -5.29
C LEU A 483 11.81 14.05 -6.05
N HIS A 484 11.35 14.11 -7.29
CA HIS A 484 11.55 15.20 -8.21
C HIS A 484 10.20 15.79 -8.65
N ASN A 485 9.83 16.94 -8.08
CA ASN A 485 8.56 17.60 -8.36
C ASN A 485 8.76 18.76 -9.34
N ARG A 486 7.92 18.80 -10.36
CA ARG A 486 7.84 19.87 -11.35
C ARG A 486 6.39 20.32 -11.55
N LYS A 487 6.19 21.52 -12.07
CA LYS A 487 4.83 21.99 -12.39
C LYS A 487 4.10 21.07 -13.35
N ARG A 488 4.81 20.47 -14.31
CA ARG A 488 4.22 19.62 -15.35
C ARG A 488 4.13 18.14 -14.97
N TYR A 489 4.97 17.67 -14.02
CA TYR A 489 5.07 16.28 -13.66
C TYR A 489 5.71 16.08 -12.29
N ASP A 490 5.56 14.88 -11.75
CA ASP A 490 6.40 14.36 -10.67
C ASP A 490 7.11 13.09 -11.15
N PHE A 491 8.34 12.91 -10.68
CA PHE A 491 9.10 11.69 -10.87
C PHE A 491 9.69 11.25 -9.53
N SER A 492 9.72 9.97 -9.27
CA SER A 492 10.41 9.43 -8.10
C SER A 492 11.16 8.15 -8.43
N VAL A 493 12.18 7.87 -7.62
CA VAL A 493 12.94 6.62 -7.63
C VAL A 493 13.00 6.08 -6.22
N ARG A 494 12.65 4.82 -6.04
CA ARG A 494 12.87 4.06 -4.81
C ARG A 494 13.88 2.94 -5.07
N ALA A 495 15.00 2.97 -4.36
CA ALA A 495 15.96 1.89 -4.28
C ALA A 495 15.99 1.30 -2.86
N VAL A 496 16.86 0.34 -2.63
CA VAL A 496 17.05 -0.31 -1.33
C VAL A 496 18.51 -0.68 -1.13
N SER A 497 18.99 -0.48 0.08
CA SER A 497 20.38 -0.81 0.46
C SER A 497 20.44 -1.73 1.68
N THR A 498 21.64 -2.13 2.07
CA THR A 498 21.92 -2.81 3.35
C THR A 498 21.44 -2.02 4.57
N ARG A 499 21.13 -0.73 4.41
CA ARG A 499 20.67 0.20 5.45
C ARG A 499 19.15 0.30 5.54
N THR A 500 18.43 -0.03 4.45
CA THR A 500 16.98 0.14 4.34
C THR A 500 16.26 -1.19 4.12
N CYS A 501 14.97 -1.24 4.46
CA CYS A 501 14.16 -2.43 4.29
C CYS A 501 13.37 -2.37 2.96
N ARG A 502 13.21 -3.55 2.37
CA ARG A 502 12.39 -3.76 1.17
C ARG A 502 10.92 -3.55 1.43
N SER A 503 10.14 -3.46 0.37
CA SER A 503 8.69 -3.42 0.49
C SER A 503 8.18 -4.78 1.00
N GLU A 504 7.72 -4.78 2.24
CA GLU A 504 7.34 -5.98 2.98
C GLU A 504 6.13 -6.70 2.40
N ARG A 505 6.09 -8.00 2.60
CA ARG A 505 4.90 -8.84 2.57
C ARG A 505 4.42 -9.06 3.99
N GLY A 506 3.12 -9.01 4.25
CA GLY A 506 2.58 -9.30 5.57
C GLY A 506 1.06 -9.30 5.60
N ASN A 507 0.47 -10.10 6.48
CA ASN A 507 -0.97 -10.21 6.65
C ASN A 507 -1.73 -10.57 5.36
N GLY A 508 -1.10 -11.31 4.44
CA GLY A 508 -1.69 -11.68 3.15
C GLY A 508 -1.68 -10.55 2.11
N GLU A 509 -0.89 -9.50 2.33
CA GLU A 509 -0.78 -8.34 1.46
C GLU A 509 0.58 -8.30 0.74
N ASN A 510 0.62 -7.66 -0.42
CA ASN A 510 1.82 -7.44 -1.24
C ASN A 510 2.52 -8.75 -1.67
N LEU A 511 1.73 -9.69 -2.17
CA LEU A 511 2.19 -11.05 -2.47
C LEU A 511 3.16 -11.15 -3.65
N LEU A 512 3.12 -10.18 -4.58
CA LEU A 512 3.96 -10.16 -5.80
C LEU A 512 4.92 -8.96 -5.85
N GLY A 513 4.93 -8.09 -4.84
CA GLY A 513 5.72 -6.86 -4.85
C GLY A 513 7.21 -7.02 -4.57
N THR A 514 7.82 -8.09 -5.05
CA THR A 514 9.24 -8.42 -4.86
C THR A 514 10.16 -7.26 -5.26
N TYR A 515 9.91 -6.65 -6.41
CA TYR A 515 10.77 -5.63 -7.01
C TYR A 515 10.36 -4.19 -6.71
N LEU A 516 9.38 -3.93 -5.82
CA LEU A 516 8.88 -2.57 -5.53
C LEU A 516 9.94 -1.60 -4.99
N SER A 517 11.04 -2.10 -4.49
CA SER A 517 12.17 -1.30 -3.98
C SER A 517 13.46 -1.42 -4.81
N GLU A 518 13.41 -2.10 -5.96
CA GLU A 518 14.60 -2.40 -6.76
C GLU A 518 14.83 -1.37 -7.88
N GLY A 519 14.85 -0.09 -7.52
CA GLY A 519 14.95 1.01 -8.48
C GLY A 519 13.63 1.32 -9.17
N ALA A 520 12.50 1.06 -8.48
CA ALA A 520 11.18 1.37 -8.99
C ALA A 520 11.00 2.87 -9.20
N THR A 521 10.44 3.26 -10.34
CA THR A 521 10.17 4.64 -10.70
C THR A 521 8.68 4.92 -10.82
N ASN A 522 8.32 6.18 -10.62
CA ASN A 522 6.94 6.64 -10.71
C ASN A 522 6.90 7.94 -11.51
N ILE A 523 6.19 7.96 -12.64
CA ILE A 523 6.04 9.13 -13.52
C ILE A 523 4.59 9.56 -13.48
N ARG A 524 4.32 10.80 -13.00
CA ARG A 524 2.97 11.28 -12.82
C ARG A 524 2.78 12.65 -13.45
N ILE A 525 1.82 12.75 -14.36
CA ILE A 525 1.38 13.99 -15.02
C ILE A 525 0.12 14.52 -14.32
N THR A 526 -0.91 13.70 -14.21
CA THR A 526 -2.19 13.98 -13.56
C THR A 526 -2.22 13.44 -12.13
N GLY A 527 -1.55 12.33 -11.87
CA GLY A 527 -1.42 11.66 -10.58
C GLY A 527 -2.11 10.30 -10.53
N ASP A 528 -3.08 10.05 -11.39
CA ASP A 528 -3.89 8.84 -11.44
C ASP A 528 -3.38 7.76 -12.41
N GLU A 529 -2.17 7.93 -12.94
CA GLU A 529 -1.56 7.02 -13.90
C GLU A 529 -1.46 5.58 -13.43
N TYR A 530 -1.40 5.38 -12.11
CA TYR A 530 -1.27 4.06 -11.46
C TYR A 530 -2.46 3.71 -10.55
N LEU A 531 -3.52 4.52 -10.55
CA LEU A 531 -4.65 4.29 -9.65
C LEU A 531 -5.35 2.98 -9.96
N ASN A 532 -5.39 2.07 -8.98
CA ASN A 532 -6.08 0.78 -9.08
C ASN A 532 -5.60 -0.16 -10.22
N ILE A 533 -4.39 0.03 -10.74
CA ILE A 533 -3.84 -0.81 -11.81
C ILE A 533 -3.23 -2.13 -11.27
N PHE A 534 -2.89 -2.20 -9.98
CA PHE A 534 -2.02 -3.23 -9.41
C PHE A 534 -2.58 -4.65 -9.49
N GLY A 535 -3.90 -4.81 -9.52
CA GLY A 535 -4.56 -6.11 -9.72
C GLY A 535 -4.29 -6.74 -11.09
N VAL A 536 -3.98 -5.91 -12.08
CA VAL A 536 -3.69 -6.35 -13.47
C VAL A 536 -2.22 -6.22 -13.88
N TRP A 537 -1.33 -5.66 -13.02
CA TRP A 537 0.09 -5.49 -13.34
C TRP A 537 0.79 -6.80 -13.66
N GLU A 538 1.74 -6.74 -14.59
CA GLU A 538 2.83 -7.70 -14.73
C GLU A 538 3.90 -7.31 -13.70
N TRP A 539 3.97 -8.04 -12.59
CA TRP A 539 4.79 -7.67 -11.43
C TRP A 539 6.30 -7.90 -11.60
N ASP A 540 6.69 -8.57 -12.65
CA ASP A 540 8.08 -8.64 -13.14
C ASP A 540 8.46 -7.43 -14.02
N LYS A 541 7.52 -6.50 -14.26
CA LYS A 541 7.68 -5.29 -15.09
C LYS A 541 7.27 -4.01 -14.35
N ILE A 542 7.65 -3.89 -13.10
CA ILE A 542 7.45 -2.64 -12.33
C ILE A 542 8.28 -1.53 -12.98
N PRO A 543 7.72 -0.34 -13.25
CA PRO A 543 8.46 0.77 -13.86
C PRO A 543 9.80 1.04 -13.21
N GLY A 544 10.86 1.21 -14.00
CA GLY A 544 12.22 1.49 -13.57
C GLY A 544 13.05 0.28 -13.15
N THR A 545 12.44 -0.89 -12.88
CA THR A 545 13.18 -2.07 -12.40
C THR A 545 13.90 -2.81 -13.51
N THR A 546 15.00 -3.49 -13.16
CA THR A 546 15.71 -4.44 -14.01
C THR A 546 15.60 -5.80 -13.34
N ALA A 547 14.89 -6.75 -13.95
CA ALA A 547 14.54 -8.02 -13.31
C ALA A 547 14.46 -9.17 -14.32
N PRO A 548 14.66 -10.43 -13.88
CA PRO A 548 14.34 -11.60 -14.68
C PRO A 548 12.84 -11.66 -14.99
N THR A 549 12.49 -12.21 -16.16
CA THR A 549 11.09 -12.47 -16.53
C THR A 549 10.46 -13.52 -15.63
N GLY A 550 9.20 -13.32 -15.33
CA GLY A 550 8.37 -14.18 -14.52
C GLY A 550 8.05 -13.58 -13.15
N GLU A 551 6.77 -13.59 -12.83
CA GLU A 551 6.30 -13.10 -11.53
C GLU A 551 6.80 -14.02 -10.41
N THR A 552 7.36 -13.44 -9.38
CA THR A 552 7.86 -14.16 -8.21
C THR A 552 7.08 -13.78 -6.97
N GLU A 553 6.79 -14.77 -6.13
CA GLU A 553 6.20 -14.53 -4.82
C GLU A 553 7.13 -13.62 -3.99
N ASN A 554 6.58 -12.55 -3.44
CA ASN A 554 7.31 -11.68 -2.55
C ASN A 554 7.63 -12.39 -1.24
N ARG A 555 8.91 -12.63 -0.98
CA ARG A 555 9.43 -13.26 0.24
C ARG A 555 10.00 -12.27 1.24
N ASN A 556 9.87 -10.98 0.98
CA ASN A 556 10.37 -9.92 1.84
C ASN A 556 9.41 -9.75 3.04
N GLU A 557 9.66 -10.51 4.10
CA GLU A 557 8.95 -10.34 5.37
C GLU A 557 9.37 -9.06 6.10
N TRP A 558 8.89 -8.88 7.32
CA TRP A 558 9.20 -7.72 8.14
C TRP A 558 10.71 -7.53 8.35
N GLY A 559 11.22 -6.34 7.99
CA GLY A 559 12.61 -5.96 8.27
C GLY A 559 13.66 -6.56 7.34
N VAL A 560 13.27 -7.24 6.25
CA VAL A 560 14.22 -7.73 5.24
C VAL A 560 14.86 -6.56 4.53
N LYS A 561 16.19 -6.46 4.63
CA LYS A 561 16.99 -5.39 4.03
C LYS A 561 17.41 -5.71 2.60
N GLY A 562 17.79 -4.67 1.86
CA GLY A 562 18.54 -4.82 0.61
C GLY A 562 19.94 -5.38 0.84
N VAL A 563 20.65 -5.63 -0.25
CA VAL A 563 22.02 -6.19 -0.24
C VAL A 563 23.05 -5.25 -0.87
N ALA A 564 22.60 -4.17 -1.52
CA ALA A 564 23.46 -3.21 -2.16
C ALA A 564 23.99 -2.17 -1.16
N ASP A 565 25.28 -1.86 -1.21
CA ASP A 565 25.87 -0.81 -0.38
C ASP A 565 25.88 0.54 -1.08
N PHE A 566 26.16 0.56 -2.38
CA PHE A 566 26.26 1.78 -3.18
C PHE A 566 24.88 2.21 -3.67
N VAL A 567 24.14 2.91 -2.80
CA VAL A 567 22.81 3.46 -3.06
C VAL A 567 22.70 4.85 -2.46
N GLY A 568 22.42 5.85 -3.29
CA GLY A 568 22.31 7.23 -2.84
C GLY A 568 22.47 8.20 -4.00
N GLY A 569 22.74 9.46 -3.69
CA GLY A 569 22.83 10.46 -4.74
C GLY A 569 23.15 11.85 -4.23
N VAL A 570 22.99 12.84 -5.10
CA VAL A 570 23.15 14.25 -4.80
C VAL A 570 21.90 15.01 -5.23
N SER A 571 21.49 15.96 -4.41
CA SER A 571 20.44 16.96 -4.72
C SER A 571 20.91 18.37 -4.35
N ASP A 572 20.63 19.34 -5.21
CA ASP A 572 20.82 20.78 -4.90
C ASP A 572 19.52 21.47 -4.45
N GLY A 573 18.45 20.67 -4.26
CA GLY A 573 17.10 21.15 -3.96
C GLY A 573 16.23 21.38 -5.19
N MET A 574 16.85 21.51 -6.38
CA MET A 574 16.17 21.69 -7.67
C MET A 574 16.40 20.53 -8.62
N TYR A 575 17.63 20.06 -8.72
CA TYR A 575 18.09 18.98 -9.58
C TYR A 575 18.66 17.86 -8.75
N GLY A 576 18.71 16.65 -9.27
CA GLY A 576 19.24 15.52 -8.54
C GLY A 576 19.74 14.41 -9.45
N VAL A 577 20.62 13.62 -8.91
CA VAL A 577 21.12 12.40 -9.51
C VAL A 577 21.11 11.30 -8.47
N MET A 578 20.58 10.12 -8.82
CA MET A 578 20.52 8.96 -7.95
C MET A 578 21.22 7.76 -8.58
N ALA A 579 21.99 7.05 -7.78
CA ALA A 579 22.72 5.86 -8.13
C ALA A 579 22.21 4.64 -7.38
N TYR A 580 22.24 3.48 -8.03
CA TYR A 580 21.95 2.18 -7.44
C TYR A 580 22.78 1.08 -8.09
N ALA A 581 23.74 0.55 -7.34
CA ALA A 581 24.49 -0.64 -7.75
C ALA A 581 23.73 -1.89 -7.33
N MET A 582 22.72 -2.25 -8.11
CA MET A 582 21.88 -3.42 -7.88
C MET A 582 22.67 -4.72 -7.97
N ASN A 583 22.47 -5.61 -7.01
CA ASN A 583 23.08 -6.95 -7.00
C ASN A 583 22.17 -7.93 -6.25
N ASP A 584 21.02 -8.26 -6.83
CA ASP A 584 20.04 -9.14 -6.19
C ASP A 584 19.16 -9.87 -7.21
N TYR A 585 18.44 -10.89 -6.77
CA TYR A 585 17.52 -11.68 -7.58
C TYR A 585 18.20 -12.19 -8.87
N ASP A 586 19.41 -12.76 -8.71
CA ASP A 586 20.25 -13.26 -9.81
C ASP A 586 20.53 -12.22 -10.90
N THR A 587 20.47 -10.93 -10.57
CA THR A 587 20.68 -9.83 -11.51
C THR A 587 21.58 -8.76 -10.91
N ARG A 588 22.53 -8.28 -11.70
CA ARG A 588 23.35 -7.11 -11.39
C ARG A 588 23.11 -6.02 -12.40
N ALA A 589 23.09 -4.77 -11.95
CA ALA A 589 22.98 -3.60 -12.81
C ALA A 589 23.48 -2.34 -12.09
N ASN A 590 24.34 -1.54 -12.70
CA ASN A 590 24.65 -0.20 -12.25
C ASN A 590 23.66 0.76 -12.88
N LYS A 591 22.81 1.39 -12.07
CA LYS A 591 21.68 2.21 -12.49
C LYS A 591 21.85 3.66 -12.05
N GLY A 592 21.57 4.59 -12.98
CA GLY A 592 21.62 6.04 -12.74
C GLY A 592 20.38 6.76 -13.26
N TRP A 593 19.86 7.69 -12.46
CA TRP A 593 18.75 8.60 -12.83
C TRP A 593 19.21 10.03 -12.68
N PHE A 594 19.25 10.75 -13.79
CA PHE A 594 19.76 12.12 -13.90
C PHE A 594 18.56 13.04 -14.17
N MET A 595 18.23 13.93 -13.22
CA MET A 595 16.96 14.65 -13.19
C MET A 595 17.18 16.15 -13.43
N PHE A 596 16.57 16.65 -14.50
CA PHE A 596 16.59 18.05 -14.91
C PHE A 596 15.19 18.66 -14.94
N ASP A 597 14.98 19.82 -15.57
CA ASP A 597 13.67 20.48 -15.57
C ASP A 597 12.63 19.76 -16.43
N ASN A 598 13.03 19.30 -17.61
CA ASN A 598 12.12 18.62 -18.54
C ASN A 598 12.52 17.18 -18.80
N GLU A 599 13.76 16.82 -18.53
CA GLU A 599 14.35 15.54 -18.86
C GLU A 599 14.71 14.75 -17.60
N ILE A 600 14.48 13.44 -17.68
CA ILE A 600 15.06 12.47 -16.77
C ILE A 600 15.80 11.46 -17.65
N VAL A 601 17.13 11.43 -17.51
CA VAL A 601 17.96 10.45 -18.20
C VAL A 601 18.12 9.23 -17.31
N CYS A 602 17.80 8.05 -17.84
CA CYS A 602 17.91 6.78 -17.14
C CYS A 602 18.95 5.92 -17.83
N LEU A 603 20.03 5.62 -17.12
CA LEU A 603 21.11 4.80 -17.61
C LEU A 603 21.22 3.52 -16.78
N GLY A 604 21.57 2.44 -17.45
CA GLY A 604 21.95 1.18 -16.82
C GLY A 604 23.07 0.53 -17.57
N SER A 605 24.02 -0.05 -16.85
CA SER A 605 25.21 -0.69 -17.41
C SER A 605 25.65 -1.88 -16.57
N GLY A 606 26.52 -2.72 -17.12
CA GLY A 606 27.03 -3.90 -16.43
C GLY A 606 25.94 -4.91 -16.08
N ILE A 607 24.86 -4.99 -16.87
CA ILE A 607 23.75 -5.89 -16.60
C ILE A 607 24.18 -7.33 -16.86
N THR A 608 24.07 -8.16 -15.82
CA THR A 608 24.43 -9.58 -15.87
C THR A 608 23.42 -10.41 -15.09
N GLY A 609 23.34 -11.70 -15.33
CA GLY A 609 22.58 -12.66 -14.55
C GLY A 609 21.32 -13.14 -15.27
N GLY A 610 20.23 -13.31 -14.51
CA GLY A 610 18.95 -13.82 -14.99
C GLY A 610 18.74 -15.31 -14.78
N ALA A 611 19.73 -16.06 -14.31
CA ALA A 611 19.63 -17.50 -14.01
C ALA A 611 18.93 -18.34 -15.10
N GLY A 612 19.18 -18.01 -16.39
CA GLY A 612 18.52 -18.64 -17.53
C GLY A 612 17.24 -17.96 -18.02
N HIS A 613 16.71 -17.01 -17.27
CA HIS A 613 15.56 -16.19 -17.69
C HIS A 613 16.03 -14.97 -18.51
N GLU A 614 15.14 -14.46 -19.32
CA GLU A 614 15.33 -13.16 -19.96
C GLU A 614 15.33 -12.06 -18.90
N VAL A 615 16.26 -11.12 -18.98
CA VAL A 615 16.32 -9.95 -18.10
C VAL A 615 15.75 -8.74 -18.82
N ASN A 616 14.81 -8.06 -18.19
CA ASN A 616 14.16 -6.88 -18.73
C ASN A 616 14.40 -5.65 -17.86
N THR A 617 14.54 -4.48 -18.52
CA THR A 617 14.39 -3.18 -17.83
C THR A 617 13.07 -2.57 -18.21
N SER A 618 12.17 -2.43 -17.24
CA SER A 618 10.88 -1.81 -17.44
C SER A 618 10.99 -0.29 -17.48
N VAL A 619 10.44 0.31 -18.52
CA VAL A 619 10.44 1.78 -18.68
C VAL A 619 9.20 2.37 -18.03
N ASN A 620 8.02 1.83 -18.34
CA ASN A 620 6.76 2.21 -17.68
C ASN A 620 5.69 1.13 -17.86
N GLN A 621 4.81 1.00 -16.86
CA GLN A 621 3.59 0.23 -16.93
C GLN A 621 2.47 0.99 -16.20
N CYS A 622 1.60 1.68 -16.95
CA CYS A 622 0.59 2.59 -16.42
C CYS A 622 -0.74 2.44 -17.18
N HIS A 623 -1.77 3.16 -16.75
CA HIS A 623 -3.02 3.20 -17.52
C HIS A 623 -2.79 3.67 -18.94
N LEU A 624 -3.38 2.98 -19.93
CA LEU A 624 -3.43 3.41 -21.32
C LEU A 624 -4.49 4.51 -21.46
N VAL A 625 -4.01 5.73 -21.72
CA VAL A 625 -4.87 6.91 -21.94
C VAL A 625 -4.61 7.46 -23.33
N GLY A 626 -5.62 7.33 -24.20
CA GLY A 626 -5.51 7.78 -25.57
C GLY A 626 -4.60 6.90 -26.45
N ASP A 627 -4.06 7.49 -27.48
CA ASP A 627 -3.25 6.81 -28.48
C ASP A 627 -1.77 6.77 -28.13
N VAL A 628 -1.08 5.77 -28.67
CA VAL A 628 0.37 5.66 -28.60
C VAL A 628 0.99 6.01 -29.95
N TYR A 629 2.06 6.79 -29.95
CA TYR A 629 2.76 7.22 -31.15
C TYR A 629 4.23 6.87 -31.11
N ALA A 630 4.78 6.58 -32.28
CA ALA A 630 6.22 6.48 -32.51
C ALA A 630 6.70 7.63 -33.40
N LEU A 631 7.88 8.19 -33.10
CA LEU A 631 8.60 9.11 -33.97
C LEU A 631 10.01 8.55 -34.20
N ALA A 632 10.22 7.98 -35.38
CA ALA A 632 11.50 7.43 -35.80
C ALA A 632 11.87 7.96 -37.18
N ASN A 633 13.12 8.26 -37.44
CA ASN A 633 13.62 8.80 -38.71
C ASN A 633 12.81 10.03 -39.21
N GLY A 634 12.37 10.89 -38.28
CA GLY A 634 11.55 12.09 -38.58
C GLY A 634 10.08 11.82 -38.91
N GLN A 635 9.66 10.55 -38.98
CA GLN A 635 8.29 10.15 -39.29
C GLN A 635 7.50 9.84 -38.01
N LEU A 636 6.40 10.57 -37.80
CA LEU A 636 5.45 10.31 -36.74
C LEU A 636 4.36 9.34 -37.22
N SER A 637 4.18 8.25 -36.51
CA SER A 637 3.15 7.25 -36.78
C SER A 637 2.39 6.85 -35.51
N LYS A 638 1.10 6.56 -35.64
CA LYS A 638 0.29 5.97 -34.59
C LYS A 638 0.56 4.46 -34.55
N ILE A 639 0.77 3.93 -33.33
CA ILE A 639 0.88 2.49 -33.14
C ILE A 639 -0.54 1.94 -32.89
N ALA A 640 -0.95 0.94 -33.66
CA ALA A 640 -2.28 0.34 -33.51
C ALA A 640 -2.42 -0.39 -32.18
N ALA A 641 -3.58 -0.24 -31.53
CA ALA A 641 -3.86 -0.93 -30.26
C ALA A 641 -3.80 -2.45 -30.44
N GLY A 642 -3.24 -3.14 -29.45
CA GLY A 642 -3.08 -4.59 -29.48
C GLY A 642 -1.95 -5.11 -30.38
N SER A 643 -1.22 -4.23 -31.07
CA SER A 643 -0.04 -4.61 -31.88
C SER A 643 1.20 -4.59 -30.96
N PRO A 644 1.76 -5.74 -30.61
CA PRO A 644 3.02 -5.75 -29.87
C PRO A 644 4.12 -5.23 -30.78
N VAL A 645 4.95 -4.33 -30.24
CA VAL A 645 6.18 -3.91 -30.91
C VAL A 645 7.35 -4.62 -30.25
N ASN A 646 8.00 -5.51 -30.96
CA ASN A 646 9.20 -6.22 -30.53
C ASN A 646 10.26 -5.97 -31.61
N THR A 647 11.08 -4.95 -31.45
CA THR A 647 12.01 -4.56 -32.52
C THR A 647 13.24 -3.86 -31.96
N SER A 648 14.29 -3.88 -32.74
CA SER A 648 15.41 -2.95 -32.58
C SER A 648 14.88 -1.54 -32.89
N TYR A 649 14.91 -0.66 -31.91
CA TYR A 649 14.27 0.64 -31.98
C TYR A 649 15.23 1.76 -31.53
N GLN A 650 15.22 2.84 -32.30
CA GLN A 650 15.85 4.11 -31.95
C GLN A 650 14.88 5.25 -32.28
N GLY A 651 14.67 6.19 -31.35
CA GLY A 651 13.70 7.27 -31.52
C GLY A 651 12.77 7.43 -30.34
N TRP A 652 11.59 8.01 -30.59
CA TRP A 652 10.59 8.33 -29.57
C TRP A 652 9.40 7.41 -29.60
N ILE A 653 8.94 7.00 -28.42
CA ILE A 653 7.58 6.56 -28.18
C ILE A 653 6.91 7.65 -27.34
N TRP A 654 5.65 7.97 -27.65
CA TRP A 654 4.85 8.94 -26.91
C TRP A 654 3.54 8.31 -26.43
N HIS A 655 3.25 8.52 -25.14
CA HIS A 655 1.99 8.12 -24.53
C HIS A 655 1.63 9.11 -23.41
N ASN A 656 0.37 9.55 -23.36
CA ASN A 656 -0.22 10.36 -22.28
C ASN A 656 0.70 11.49 -21.77
N LYS A 657 1.16 12.36 -22.70
CA LYS A 657 2.05 13.50 -22.40
C LYS A 657 3.45 13.12 -21.89
N VAL A 658 3.89 11.90 -22.08
CA VAL A 658 5.25 11.47 -21.80
C VAL A 658 5.91 11.00 -23.09
N GLY A 659 7.05 11.60 -23.42
CA GLY A 659 7.95 11.11 -24.46
C GLY A 659 9.00 10.18 -23.84
N TYR A 660 9.21 9.05 -24.48
CA TYR A 660 10.24 8.05 -24.14
C TYR A 660 11.22 8.01 -25.30
N TYR A 661 12.42 8.55 -25.12
CA TYR A 661 13.46 8.61 -26.15
C TYR A 661 14.50 7.53 -25.94
N PHE A 662 14.76 6.77 -26.96
CA PHE A 662 15.84 5.77 -27.04
C PHE A 662 16.95 6.32 -27.95
N PRO A 663 18.06 6.83 -27.35
CA PRO A 663 19.13 7.44 -28.13
C PRO A 663 19.92 6.44 -28.98
N ASP A 664 20.00 5.21 -28.48
CA ASP A 664 20.68 4.10 -29.13
C ASP A 664 19.70 3.07 -29.66
N SER A 665 20.08 2.33 -30.69
CA SER A 665 19.29 1.18 -31.14
C SER A 665 19.27 0.10 -30.07
N THR A 666 18.09 -0.22 -29.57
CA THR A 666 17.86 -1.19 -28.49
C THR A 666 16.63 -2.03 -28.74
N THR A 667 16.56 -3.21 -28.12
CA THR A 667 15.37 -4.06 -28.22
C THR A 667 14.27 -3.53 -27.30
N VAL A 668 13.27 -2.89 -27.90
CA VAL A 668 12.11 -2.32 -27.19
C VAL A 668 10.90 -3.21 -27.39
N HIS A 669 10.21 -3.47 -26.31
CA HIS A 669 8.92 -4.16 -26.30
C HIS A 669 7.85 -3.20 -25.85
N LEU A 670 6.76 -3.14 -26.60
CA LEU A 670 5.58 -2.35 -26.27
C LEU A 670 4.36 -3.24 -26.38
N LYS A 671 3.62 -3.34 -25.27
CA LYS A 671 2.29 -3.95 -25.21
C LYS A 671 1.31 -2.89 -24.71
N HIS A 672 0.29 -2.57 -25.48
CA HIS A 672 -0.73 -1.64 -25.06
C HIS A 672 -2.12 -2.14 -25.46
N GLY A 673 -3.06 -2.05 -24.54
CA GLY A 673 -4.40 -2.62 -24.69
C GLY A 673 -4.92 -3.21 -23.38
N ASN A 674 -5.93 -4.06 -23.47
CA ASN A 674 -6.53 -4.66 -22.30
C ASN A 674 -5.60 -5.69 -21.64
N GLN A 675 -5.45 -5.56 -20.34
CA GLN A 675 -4.69 -6.48 -19.46
C GLN A 675 -5.61 -6.91 -18.33
N SER A 676 -5.64 -8.21 -18.03
CA SER A 676 -6.56 -8.78 -17.03
C SER A 676 -5.79 -9.33 -15.84
N GLY A 677 -6.42 -9.26 -14.65
CA GLY A 677 -5.86 -9.79 -13.42
C GLY A 677 -6.90 -9.78 -12.31
N LYS A 678 -6.45 -10.05 -11.09
CA LYS A 678 -7.29 -10.11 -9.89
C LYS A 678 -6.57 -9.47 -8.72
N TRP A 679 -7.29 -8.76 -7.87
CA TRP A 679 -6.71 -8.19 -6.65
C TRP A 679 -6.27 -9.27 -5.64
N SER A 680 -6.97 -10.40 -5.59
CA SER A 680 -6.59 -11.53 -4.74
C SER A 680 -5.20 -12.11 -5.04
N ARG A 681 -4.64 -11.91 -6.25
CA ARG A 681 -3.25 -12.28 -6.58
C ARG A 681 -2.22 -11.60 -5.71
N ILE A 682 -2.51 -10.38 -5.28
CA ILE A 682 -1.56 -9.52 -4.54
C ILE A 682 -1.99 -9.27 -3.10
N ASN A 683 -3.25 -9.58 -2.77
CA ASN A 683 -3.80 -9.40 -1.44
C ASN A 683 -4.96 -10.37 -1.21
N PHE A 684 -4.77 -11.34 -0.33
CA PHE A 684 -5.79 -12.35 -0.02
C PHE A 684 -7.13 -11.79 0.47
N ASN A 685 -7.11 -10.55 0.98
CA ASN A 685 -8.30 -9.90 1.54
C ASN A 685 -9.07 -9.07 0.51
N GLN A 686 -8.68 -9.12 -0.77
CA GLN A 686 -9.32 -8.40 -1.86
C GLN A 686 -10.09 -9.35 -2.79
N SER A 687 -10.91 -8.77 -3.67
CA SER A 687 -11.77 -9.52 -4.59
C SER A 687 -10.98 -10.49 -5.48
N GLY A 688 -11.48 -11.70 -5.62
CA GLY A 688 -11.06 -12.71 -6.60
C GLY A 688 -11.66 -12.51 -8.00
N GLU A 689 -12.50 -11.51 -8.20
CA GLU A 689 -13.08 -11.20 -9.50
C GLU A 689 -12.02 -10.71 -10.49
N THR A 690 -12.14 -11.13 -11.74
CA THR A 690 -11.24 -10.69 -12.80
C THR A 690 -11.58 -9.25 -13.20
N GLU A 691 -10.59 -8.37 -13.07
CA GLU A 691 -10.65 -7.02 -13.62
C GLU A 691 -9.85 -6.97 -14.93
N THR A 692 -10.32 -6.14 -15.86
CA THR A 692 -9.64 -5.88 -17.14
C THR A 692 -9.53 -4.38 -17.33
N LEU A 693 -8.29 -3.90 -17.47
CA LEU A 693 -7.99 -2.48 -17.63
C LEU A 693 -7.13 -2.25 -18.88
N PRO A 694 -7.29 -1.11 -19.55
CA PRO A 694 -6.37 -0.70 -20.60
C PRO A 694 -5.02 -0.30 -19.98
N VAL A 695 -3.94 -0.97 -20.40
CA VAL A 695 -2.58 -0.78 -19.87
C VAL A 695 -1.61 -0.46 -21.00
N PHE A 696 -0.76 0.51 -20.77
CA PHE A 696 0.45 0.79 -21.53
C PHE A 696 1.63 0.16 -20.79
N ASN A 697 2.34 -0.78 -21.44
CA ASN A 697 3.49 -1.47 -20.87
C ASN A 697 4.67 -1.43 -21.86
N LEU A 698 5.76 -0.79 -21.42
CA LEU A 698 6.96 -0.52 -22.23
C LEU A 698 8.20 -1.00 -21.48
N TRP A 699 9.00 -1.86 -22.11
CA TRP A 699 10.24 -2.37 -21.52
C TRP A 699 11.33 -2.64 -22.56
N MET A 700 12.57 -2.78 -22.11
CA MET A 700 13.71 -3.19 -22.92
C MET A 700 14.16 -4.58 -22.50
N SER A 701 14.48 -5.44 -23.49
CA SER A 701 15.04 -6.76 -23.24
C SER A 701 16.57 -6.75 -23.36
N HIS A 702 17.21 -7.45 -22.43
CA HIS A 702 18.65 -7.69 -22.45
C HIS A 702 19.00 -9.13 -22.85
N GLY A 703 17.96 -9.92 -23.23
CA GLY A 703 18.10 -11.34 -23.55
C GLY A 703 18.31 -12.22 -22.32
N SER A 704 18.50 -13.51 -22.57
CA SER A 704 18.76 -14.48 -21.50
C SER A 704 20.25 -14.47 -21.14
N ASN A 705 20.55 -14.44 -19.84
CA ASN A 705 21.91 -14.39 -19.30
C ASN A 705 22.79 -13.25 -19.89
N PRO A 706 22.35 -11.99 -19.83
CA PRO A 706 23.18 -10.89 -20.30
C PRO A 706 24.52 -10.85 -19.56
N GLN A 707 25.61 -10.52 -20.29
CA GLN A 707 26.96 -10.49 -19.72
C GLN A 707 27.50 -9.07 -19.49
N GLN A 708 27.08 -8.11 -20.28
CA GLN A 708 27.43 -6.69 -20.18
C GLN A 708 26.30 -5.86 -20.80
N GLY A 709 25.06 -6.20 -20.44
CA GLY A 709 23.89 -5.45 -20.92
C GLY A 709 23.93 -3.99 -20.48
N ARG A 710 23.35 -3.13 -21.29
CA ARG A 710 23.19 -1.72 -20.99
C ARG A 710 21.91 -1.18 -21.58
N TYR A 711 21.41 -0.09 -21.00
CA TYR A 711 20.29 0.67 -21.55
C TYR A 711 20.46 2.17 -21.33
N ALA A 712 19.96 2.94 -22.26
CA ALA A 712 19.77 4.37 -22.11
C ALA A 712 18.36 4.74 -22.60
N TYR A 713 17.64 5.47 -21.81
CA TYR A 713 16.41 6.13 -22.24
C TYR A 713 16.24 7.47 -21.55
N ILE A 714 15.58 8.41 -22.23
CA ILE A 714 15.31 9.73 -21.72
C ILE A 714 13.79 9.91 -21.64
N LEU A 715 13.30 10.26 -20.48
CA LEU A 715 11.91 10.63 -20.27
C LEU A 715 11.76 12.13 -20.48
N LEU A 716 10.72 12.49 -21.23
CA LEU A 716 10.30 13.88 -21.43
C LEU A 716 8.85 14.03 -20.94
N PRO A 717 8.61 14.14 -19.61
CA PRO A 717 7.29 14.23 -19.05
C PRO A 717 6.68 15.63 -19.26
N GLY A 718 5.36 15.68 -19.49
CA GLY A 718 4.62 16.94 -19.67
C GLY A 718 4.67 17.51 -21.08
N ILE A 719 5.12 16.73 -22.07
CA ILE A 719 5.08 17.12 -23.48
C ILE A 719 3.68 16.94 -24.04
N ALA A 720 3.05 18.04 -24.47
CA ALA A 720 1.61 18.11 -24.69
C ALA A 720 1.10 17.21 -25.82
N SER A 721 1.90 16.99 -26.87
CA SER A 721 1.48 16.20 -28.02
C SER A 721 2.64 15.43 -28.63
N PRO A 722 2.38 14.34 -29.38
CA PRO A 722 3.44 13.62 -30.09
C PRO A 722 4.11 14.48 -31.17
N ALA A 723 3.39 15.42 -31.77
CA ALA A 723 3.95 16.35 -32.76
C ALA A 723 5.03 17.28 -32.14
N SER A 724 4.88 17.62 -30.87
CA SER A 724 5.85 18.47 -30.16
C SER A 724 7.22 17.81 -29.99
N LEU A 725 7.31 16.49 -30.11
CA LEU A 725 8.59 15.75 -30.08
C LEU A 725 9.50 16.14 -31.24
N LYS A 726 8.92 16.52 -32.39
CA LYS A 726 9.73 16.91 -33.58
C LYS A 726 10.53 18.20 -33.34
N ALA A 727 10.06 19.07 -32.46
CA ALA A 727 10.72 20.32 -32.12
C ALA A 727 11.68 20.18 -30.92
N TYR A 728 11.76 19.01 -30.30
CA TYR A 728 12.66 18.80 -29.17
C TYR A 728 14.10 18.67 -29.65
N ASP A 729 14.99 19.47 -29.03
CA ASP A 729 16.42 19.40 -29.29
C ASP A 729 17.04 18.20 -28.58
N THR A 730 17.36 17.15 -29.31
CA THR A 730 17.97 15.94 -28.77
C THR A 730 19.38 16.16 -28.20
N ASN A 731 20.00 17.32 -28.49
CA ASN A 731 21.28 17.73 -27.91
C ASN A 731 21.13 18.50 -26.60
N ALA A 732 19.91 18.77 -26.14
CA ALA A 732 19.68 19.42 -24.85
C ALA A 732 20.33 18.66 -23.69
N VAL A 733 20.46 17.36 -23.85
CA VAL A 733 21.13 16.45 -22.91
C VAL A 733 22.20 15.65 -23.64
N ARG A 734 23.41 15.65 -23.11
CA ARG A 734 24.55 14.91 -23.66
C ARG A 734 24.97 13.82 -22.66
N ILE A 735 24.97 12.56 -23.08
CA ILE A 735 25.53 11.46 -22.30
C ILE A 735 27.04 11.49 -22.49
N GLU A 736 27.79 11.88 -21.46
CA GLU A 736 29.25 12.03 -21.50
C GLU A 736 29.95 10.69 -21.33
N SER A 737 29.38 9.81 -20.50
CA SER A 737 29.87 8.45 -20.28
C SER A 737 28.74 7.51 -19.97
N HIS A 738 28.83 6.28 -20.47
CA HIS A 738 27.88 5.21 -20.21
C HIS A 738 28.59 3.86 -20.17
N THR A 739 29.41 3.66 -19.16
CA THR A 739 30.15 2.40 -18.90
C THR A 739 29.70 1.78 -17.59
N ALA A 740 30.19 0.60 -17.25
CA ALA A 740 29.90 -0.04 -15.97
C ALA A 740 30.53 0.75 -14.80
N GLU A 741 31.64 1.45 -15.04
CA GLU A 741 32.39 2.19 -14.03
C GLU A 741 31.94 3.63 -13.88
N LEU A 742 31.43 4.23 -14.97
CA LEU A 742 31.09 5.65 -15.01
C LEU A 742 29.85 5.91 -15.87
N GLN A 743 28.88 6.58 -15.27
CA GLN A 743 27.74 7.15 -15.99
C GLN A 743 27.71 8.67 -15.76
N ALA A 744 27.64 9.45 -16.84
CA ALA A 744 27.64 10.89 -16.71
C ALA A 744 26.79 11.55 -17.80
N VAL A 745 26.09 12.62 -17.40
CA VAL A 745 25.14 13.36 -18.24
C VAL A 745 25.33 14.86 -18.04
N THR A 746 25.42 15.61 -19.12
CA THR A 746 25.39 17.07 -19.10
C THR A 746 24.11 17.61 -19.72
N HIS A 747 23.39 18.43 -18.97
CA HIS A 747 22.31 19.24 -19.50
C HIS A 747 22.87 20.58 -19.99
N VAL A 748 22.94 20.73 -21.29
CA VAL A 748 23.69 21.77 -21.98
C VAL A 748 23.22 23.15 -21.56
N LYS A 749 21.94 23.44 -21.64
CA LYS A 749 21.36 24.75 -21.35
C LYS A 749 21.55 25.21 -19.91
N SER A 750 21.44 24.30 -18.93
CA SER A 750 21.61 24.62 -17.50
C SER A 750 23.07 24.65 -17.07
N GLY A 751 23.98 24.16 -17.89
CA GLY A 751 25.39 24.00 -17.55
C GLY A 751 25.65 23.02 -16.40
N ILE A 752 24.75 22.02 -16.22
CA ILE A 752 24.85 21.04 -15.13
C ILE A 752 25.38 19.72 -15.69
N THR A 753 26.47 19.23 -15.11
CA THR A 753 26.97 17.88 -15.31
C THR A 753 26.68 17.07 -14.06
N GLN A 754 26.05 15.92 -14.22
CA GLN A 754 25.81 14.91 -13.18
C GLN A 754 26.59 13.65 -13.52
N ALA A 755 27.31 13.10 -12.55
CA ALA A 755 28.14 11.91 -12.77
C ALA A 755 28.04 10.93 -11.62
N ILE A 756 28.04 9.65 -11.94
CA ILE A 756 28.07 8.52 -11.00
C ILE A 756 29.33 7.73 -11.31
N PHE A 757 30.29 7.77 -10.40
CA PHE A 757 31.48 6.94 -10.42
C PHE A 757 31.23 5.69 -9.60
N PHE A 758 30.98 4.57 -10.26
CA PHE A 758 30.88 3.26 -9.60
C PHE A 758 32.26 2.67 -9.28
N ALA A 759 33.31 3.22 -9.90
CA ALA A 759 34.71 2.94 -9.63
C ALA A 759 35.51 4.26 -9.70
N PRO A 760 36.72 4.34 -9.10
CA PRO A 760 37.62 5.46 -9.30
C PRO A 760 37.87 5.73 -10.80
N GLY A 761 37.94 7.00 -11.20
CA GLY A 761 38.05 7.34 -12.61
C GLY A 761 38.14 8.83 -12.90
N GLU A 762 38.16 9.15 -14.20
CA GLU A 762 38.23 10.52 -14.68
C GLU A 762 37.11 10.76 -15.71
N LEU A 763 36.55 11.95 -15.70
CA LEU A 763 35.55 12.42 -16.64
C LEU A 763 36.01 13.75 -17.23
N ASP A 764 36.14 13.80 -18.53
CA ASP A 764 36.22 15.07 -19.28
C ASP A 764 34.80 15.49 -19.67
N CYS A 765 34.36 16.64 -19.24
CA CYS A 765 33.06 17.21 -19.58
C CYS A 765 33.21 18.58 -20.30
N GLY A 766 34.29 18.73 -21.06
CA GLY A 766 34.56 19.86 -21.89
C GLY A 766 35.46 20.91 -21.21
N ASP A 767 34.88 21.88 -20.56
CA ASP A 767 35.58 22.94 -19.85
C ASP A 767 36.09 22.54 -18.44
N TYR A 768 35.70 21.34 -17.96
CA TYR A 768 36.14 20.79 -16.69
C TYR A 768 36.48 19.29 -16.83
N ALA A 769 37.55 18.91 -16.14
CA ALA A 769 37.88 17.49 -15.87
C ALA A 769 37.58 17.20 -14.40
N ILE A 770 36.93 16.08 -14.17
CA ILE A 770 36.56 15.57 -12.82
C ILE A 770 37.34 14.28 -12.61
N LYS A 771 38.12 14.21 -11.53
CA LYS A 771 38.83 13.01 -11.12
C LYS A 771 38.28 12.56 -9.78
N ALA A 772 37.75 11.33 -9.71
CA ALA A 772 37.29 10.68 -8.50
C ALA A 772 38.27 9.60 -8.06
N GLU A 773 38.80 9.73 -6.87
CA GLU A 773 39.71 8.74 -6.27
C GLU A 773 38.96 7.55 -5.65
N LYS A 774 37.65 7.70 -5.43
CA LYS A 774 36.75 6.67 -4.89
C LYS A 774 35.40 6.71 -5.60
N PRO A 775 34.61 5.61 -5.55
CA PRO A 775 33.23 5.62 -6.03
C PRO A 775 32.42 6.74 -5.37
N CYS A 776 31.69 7.53 -6.14
CA CYS A 776 30.92 8.66 -5.63
C CYS A 776 29.87 9.14 -6.63
N VAL A 777 28.97 10.03 -6.17
CA VAL A 777 28.03 10.75 -7.02
C VAL A 777 28.33 12.24 -6.96
N ILE A 778 28.34 12.88 -8.12
CA ILE A 778 28.77 14.26 -8.28
C ILE A 778 27.72 15.03 -9.07
N MET A 779 27.50 16.30 -8.69
CA MET A 779 26.82 17.32 -9.49
C MET A 779 27.72 18.54 -9.58
N LEU A 780 28.08 18.91 -10.81
CA LEU A 780 28.84 20.10 -11.14
C LEU A 780 27.94 21.08 -11.88
N LYS A 781 27.77 22.27 -11.34
CA LYS A 781 26.99 23.32 -11.95
C LYS A 781 27.91 24.50 -12.32
N ARG A 782 27.95 24.83 -13.62
CA ARG A 782 28.73 25.94 -14.16
C ARG A 782 28.12 27.27 -13.76
N ASN A 783 28.96 28.21 -13.32
CA ASN A 783 28.55 29.54 -12.88
C ASN A 783 29.19 30.65 -13.79
N GLY A 784 29.08 30.47 -15.10
CA GLY A 784 29.71 31.40 -16.07
C GLY A 784 31.23 31.33 -15.98
N THR A 785 31.89 32.49 -15.63
CA THR A 785 33.34 32.58 -15.46
C THR A 785 33.84 32.19 -14.08
N ASP A 786 32.93 32.10 -13.09
CA ASP A 786 33.27 31.79 -11.71
C ASP A 786 33.56 30.29 -11.52
N ALA A 787 34.09 29.97 -10.35
CA ALA A 787 34.25 28.55 -9.98
C ALA A 787 32.90 27.82 -9.98
N PRO A 788 32.84 26.55 -10.46
CA PRO A 788 31.62 25.78 -10.48
C PRO A 788 31.14 25.45 -9.05
N ASP A 789 29.83 25.40 -8.87
CA ASP A 789 29.26 24.76 -7.67
C ASP A 789 29.36 23.24 -7.83
N VAL A 790 30.06 22.57 -6.93
CA VAL A 790 30.29 21.13 -6.96
C VAL A 790 29.77 20.48 -5.69
N ARG A 791 28.88 19.53 -5.86
CA ARG A 791 28.37 18.70 -4.78
C ARG A 791 28.79 17.27 -5.00
N VAL A 792 29.23 16.63 -3.93
CA VAL A 792 29.67 15.24 -3.95
C VAL A 792 29.04 14.49 -2.78
N SER A 793 28.72 13.23 -3.00
CA SER A 793 28.30 12.31 -1.95
C SER A 793 28.95 10.94 -2.11
N ASP A 794 29.13 10.29 -0.97
CA ASP A 794 29.41 8.86 -0.87
C ASP A 794 28.08 8.10 -0.72
N PRO A 795 27.60 7.37 -1.74
CA PRO A 795 26.37 6.56 -1.64
C PRO A 795 26.44 5.44 -0.60
N THR A 796 27.64 5.01 -0.19
CA THR A 796 27.79 4.01 0.88
C THR A 796 27.59 4.62 2.26
N ARG A 797 27.77 5.96 2.38
CA ARG A 797 27.70 6.73 3.63
C ARG A 797 28.73 6.32 4.67
N GLU A 798 29.83 5.76 4.24
CA GLU A 798 30.94 5.39 5.14
C GLU A 798 31.82 6.59 5.44
N ALA A 799 31.84 7.57 4.52
CA ALA A 799 32.66 8.77 4.65
C ALA A 799 31.96 10.04 4.15
N VAL A 800 32.43 11.19 4.63
CA VAL A 800 32.10 12.48 4.05
C VAL A 800 33.15 12.79 3.00
N PHE A 801 32.73 13.01 1.76
CA PHE A 801 33.60 13.34 0.65
C PHE A 801 33.75 14.85 0.51
N GLU A 802 34.96 15.30 0.20
CA GLU A 802 35.31 16.70 0.03
C GLU A 802 35.90 16.94 -1.35
N VAL A 803 35.46 18.05 -1.99
CA VAL A 803 36.11 18.55 -3.22
C VAL A 803 37.52 19.01 -2.88
N GLY A 804 38.50 18.55 -3.64
CA GLY A 804 39.94 18.79 -3.42
C GLY A 804 40.65 17.61 -2.75
N LYS A 805 39.89 16.65 -2.15
CA LYS A 805 40.43 15.41 -1.56
C LYS A 805 40.04 14.20 -2.41
N GLU A 806 38.87 13.61 -2.13
CA GLU A 806 38.40 12.43 -2.85
C GLU A 806 37.97 12.76 -4.31
N VAL A 807 37.59 14.02 -4.55
CA VAL A 807 37.16 14.51 -5.86
C VAL A 807 37.95 15.76 -6.22
N LYS A 808 38.60 15.74 -7.37
CA LYS A 808 39.32 16.89 -7.92
C LYS A 808 38.61 17.39 -9.17
N VAL A 809 38.34 18.67 -9.22
CA VAL A 809 37.72 19.35 -10.37
C VAL A 809 38.71 20.35 -10.89
N THR A 810 39.13 20.19 -12.14
CA THR A 810 40.15 21.04 -12.80
C THR A 810 39.51 21.66 -14.03
N LYS A 811 39.72 22.98 -14.19
CA LYS A 811 39.35 23.69 -15.45
C LYS A 811 40.29 23.22 -16.53
N THR A 812 39.76 22.71 -17.63
CA THR A 812 40.57 22.34 -18.81
C THR A 812 40.96 23.65 -19.54
N ALA A 813 42.20 23.74 -19.92
CA ALA A 813 42.62 24.87 -20.79
C ALA A 813 41.92 24.69 -22.15
N GLN A 814 41.26 25.75 -22.61
CA GLN A 814 40.72 25.82 -23.98
C GLN A 814 41.83 25.86 -25.01
#